data_ac4006a16961e2e38af022af87eb5259
#
_entry.id   ac4006a16961e2e38af022af87eb5259
#
_cell.length_a   1.000
_cell.length_b   1.000
_cell.length_c   1.000
_cell.angle_alpha   90.00
_cell.angle_beta   90.00
_cell.angle_gamma   90.00
#
_symmetry.space_group_name_H-M   'P 1'
#
loop_
_entity.id
_entity.type
_entity.pdbx_description
1 polymer ?
#
loop_
_entity_poly.entity_id
_entity_poly.type
_entity_poly.pdbx_seq_one_letter_code
_entity_poly.pdbx_strand_id
1 'polypeptide(L)'
;MRNEQRQILASIVFVLAGTSNQALATDEKSNNSAQTKGAPASIENESVIKLEPIKVIGIVPDQNPKPNTSVLKGRSLRLQQSDTLGQTLEKELGVSNASFGPGVGVPVIRGLTGSRVRILQNGIGTHDATSLSPDHAVAIDPLFAEEIKVMRGPEIVRYGGNAIGGVVDVNDQRIPEKRAKKPISGSVESRYDTNGDGTSSAFKLNMGKDQLAFNLGGFFRKRGDTQIPGKAIDEAFVEQQFGLTEIQNVSGKIPNTDSKGIGGFAGVSWVGNNIMAGMSVSHTDNRYGIPKGSHNLDPSHLGGLETILPRLRDLTGFEDIFGPQALFPNIRINMQQTRYDFKSEWYAPMRGIESISFRYGLVDYGHTEVEGGSPFTKFKNDVGEGRVEARHNALPNLTGTFGAHWIDRNFSALGVETFVPPTKQRSLGFYTTQDYTWNKWIVRGGIRFEQAHVNPGASELKLRGSALPPVPLPNALDYQALSASSAIQWNPLPDVALTMTLNRGKRPPDIQELLALGPHLSTRSFEIGNVQLKNETVNMADFGFDWKSERISARINGYYNRTDNYIYLRNTGLVYEIDNEVIRQRCVSDSECVSIFAYDQRNAEFAGFESRIDATLYKMPRGNVLLTMFSDYVRGRFVNGDRDDVPRMPPLRYGAELGFGNSLWNTALRYTRGETQTHPGKNETSTGGYHLLTATADYQIKAGTWGDLWLFAKGHNLLDEEVRNSVSFLRNFAPEPGRSFVFGLRASF
;
A
#
# COMPACT_ATOMS: atom_id res chain seq x y z
N MET A 1 30.33 11.97 -8.22
CA MET A 1 29.69 11.17 -7.16
C MET A 1 30.17 11.48 -5.74
N ARG A 2 31.46 11.68 -5.44
CA ARG A 2 31.92 12.02 -4.07
C ARG A 2 31.66 13.48 -3.65
N ASN A 3 31.45 14.42 -4.57
CA ASN A 3 31.23 15.83 -4.25
C ASN A 3 29.77 16.20 -3.96
N GLU A 4 28.80 15.55 -4.55
CA GLU A 4 27.37 15.82 -4.28
C GLU A 4 26.92 15.31 -2.91
N GLN A 5 27.46 14.18 -2.44
CA GLN A 5 27.19 13.67 -1.10
C GLN A 5 27.76 14.56 0.03
N ARG A 6 28.88 15.26 -0.24
CA ARG A 6 29.45 16.21 0.71
C ARG A 6 28.64 17.52 0.79
N GLN A 7 28.01 17.94 -0.28
CA GLN A 7 27.16 19.14 -0.28
C GLN A 7 25.84 18.91 0.48
N ILE A 8 25.24 17.74 0.38
CA ILE A 8 23.99 17.42 1.10
C ILE A 8 24.24 17.28 2.62
N LEU A 9 25.35 16.64 3.03
CA LEU A 9 25.72 16.56 4.43
C LEU A 9 26.12 17.95 5.02
N ALA A 10 26.80 18.79 4.26
CA ALA A 10 27.15 20.15 4.68
C ALA A 10 25.92 21.03 4.85
N SER A 11 24.89 20.89 4.01
CA SER A 11 23.64 21.65 4.13
C SER A 11 22.81 21.28 5.36
N ILE A 12 22.84 20.02 5.78
CA ILE A 12 22.12 19.55 6.98
C ILE A 12 22.83 20.03 8.27
N VAL A 13 24.15 20.09 8.27
CA VAL A 13 24.93 20.56 9.43
C VAL A 13 24.84 22.08 9.61
N PHE A 14 24.66 22.85 8.53
CA PHE A 14 24.56 24.32 8.60
C PHE A 14 23.24 24.83 9.17
N VAL A 15 22.14 24.08 9.08
CA VAL A 15 20.84 24.44 9.67
C VAL A 15 20.82 24.19 11.19
N LEU A 16 21.69 23.33 11.74
CA LEU A 16 21.78 23.06 13.18
C LEU A 16 22.77 23.98 13.92
N ALA A 17 23.65 24.69 13.21
CA ALA A 17 24.67 25.55 13.81
C ALA A 17 24.32 27.06 13.87
N GLY A 18 23.14 27.47 13.38
CA GLY A 18 22.77 28.88 13.16
C GLY A 18 21.99 29.56 14.26
N THR A 19 21.78 28.95 15.44
CA THR A 19 20.99 29.58 16.51
C THR A 19 21.69 29.62 17.89
N SER A 20 22.95 29.91 17.90
CA SER A 20 23.61 30.28 19.17
C SER A 20 24.42 31.54 18.99
N ASN A 21 23.79 32.70 19.19
CA ASN A 21 24.40 33.86 19.79
C ASN A 21 23.38 35.02 19.95
N GLN A 22 23.31 35.47 21.14
CA GLN A 22 22.94 36.76 21.71
C GLN A 22 21.74 36.75 22.65
N ALA A 23 22.07 36.76 23.93
CA ALA A 23 21.59 37.75 24.88
C ALA A 23 22.48 37.73 26.14
N LEU A 24 23.36 38.68 26.24
CA LEU A 24 24.08 39.05 27.45
C LEU A 24 23.29 40.12 28.23
N ALA A 25 23.15 39.86 29.52
CA ALA A 25 23.19 40.77 30.66
C ALA A 25 22.28 42.02 30.73
N THR A 26 21.51 42.08 31.77
CA THR A 26 21.65 43.20 32.76
C THR A 26 21.12 42.78 34.13
N ASP A 27 21.96 42.98 35.14
CA ASP A 27 21.67 43.00 36.57
C ASP A 27 20.63 44.07 36.94
N GLU A 28 19.83 43.82 37.97
CA GLU A 28 19.73 44.74 39.10
C GLU A 28 19.03 44.09 40.31
N LYS A 29 19.67 44.42 41.47
CA LYS A 29 19.34 44.05 42.84
C LYS A 29 18.10 44.79 43.36
N SER A 30 17.34 44.21 44.27
CA SER A 30 17.17 44.81 45.59
C SER A 30 16.40 43.92 46.59
N ASN A 31 17.00 43.76 47.71
CA ASN A 31 16.63 43.57 49.13
C ASN A 31 15.17 43.82 49.56
N ASN A 32 14.56 43.03 50.41
CA ASN A 32 14.49 43.12 51.85
C ASN A 32 13.49 42.16 52.49
N SER A 33 13.99 41.34 53.37
CA SER A 33 13.69 41.09 54.76
C SER A 33 12.25 41.23 55.27
N ALA A 34 11.74 40.14 55.89
CA ALA A 34 11.36 40.15 57.33
C ALA A 34 10.80 38.79 57.77
N GLN A 35 11.22 38.39 58.93
CA GLN A 35 10.89 37.30 59.78
C GLN A 35 9.41 37.17 60.14
N THR A 36 8.89 35.96 60.40
CA THR A 36 8.49 35.49 61.74
C THR A 36 7.98 34.06 61.76
N LYS A 37 8.58 33.26 62.66
CA LYS A 37 8.06 32.20 63.58
C LYS A 37 6.93 31.26 63.10
N GLY A 38 7.17 29.99 62.85
CA GLY A 38 7.19 28.95 63.92
C GLY A 38 5.87 28.21 64.13
N ALA A 39 5.77 26.95 63.68
CA ALA A 39 5.09 25.82 64.31
C ALA A 39 5.14 24.58 63.40
N PRO A 40 4.84 23.32 63.84
CA PRO A 40 5.74 22.20 63.65
C PRO A 40 5.42 21.35 62.41
N ALA A 41 6.44 20.62 61.97
CA ALA A 41 6.46 19.69 60.85
C ALA A 41 5.35 18.67 60.91
N SER A 42 4.46 18.69 59.91
CA SER A 42 3.70 17.53 59.47
C SER A 42 4.54 16.81 58.43
N ILE A 43 4.68 15.53 58.62
CA ILE A 43 5.34 14.59 57.69
C ILE A 43 4.60 14.68 56.37
N GLU A 44 5.22 15.35 55.37
CA GLU A 44 4.75 15.30 54.00
C GLU A 44 4.95 13.92 53.46
N ASN A 45 3.81 13.30 53.09
CA ASN A 45 3.77 12.10 52.29
C ASN A 45 4.69 12.25 51.06
N GLU A 46 5.68 11.40 50.96
CA GLU A 46 6.38 11.14 49.73
C GLU A 46 5.31 10.93 48.64
N SER A 47 5.26 11.83 47.68
CA SER A 47 4.46 11.67 46.49
C SER A 47 4.99 10.43 45.76
N VAL A 48 4.28 9.32 45.91
CA VAL A 48 4.48 8.15 45.07
C VAL A 48 4.31 8.61 43.63
N ILE A 49 5.41 8.74 42.92
CA ILE A 49 5.43 8.97 41.48
C ILE A 49 4.73 7.74 40.88
N LYS A 50 3.45 7.85 40.58
CA LYS A 50 2.73 6.87 39.77
C LYS A 50 3.38 6.85 38.40
N LEU A 51 4.36 5.98 38.21
CA LEU A 51 4.88 5.67 36.90
C LEU A 51 3.70 5.21 36.04
N GLU A 52 3.45 5.88 34.92
CA GLU A 52 2.49 5.39 33.95
C GLU A 52 2.87 3.94 33.57
N PRO A 53 1.89 3.05 33.44
CA PRO A 53 2.18 1.65 33.13
C PRO A 53 3.00 1.59 31.82
N ILE A 54 4.14 0.93 31.86
CA ILE A 54 5.02 0.70 30.72
C ILE A 54 4.18 0.02 29.64
N LYS A 55 3.81 0.77 28.60
CA LYS A 55 3.19 0.19 27.41
C LYS A 55 4.26 -0.62 26.68
N VAL A 56 4.24 -1.94 26.93
CA VAL A 56 5.00 -2.88 26.09
C VAL A 56 4.47 -2.78 24.67
N ILE A 57 5.36 -2.53 23.73
CA ILE A 57 5.01 -2.43 22.32
C ILE A 57 5.07 -3.84 21.68
N GLY A 58 4.20 -4.70 22.09
CA GLY A 58 3.41 -5.52 21.23
C GLY A 58 2.27 -4.64 20.75
N ILE A 59 1.71 -4.84 19.59
CA ILE A 59 0.54 -4.13 19.11
C ILE A 59 -0.47 -4.11 20.26
N VAL A 60 -0.60 -2.98 20.97
CA VAL A 60 -1.67 -2.84 21.98
C VAL A 60 -2.93 -2.71 21.14
N PRO A 61 -3.82 -3.71 21.15
CA PRO A 61 -5.09 -3.59 20.46
C PRO A 61 -5.78 -2.34 20.99
N ASP A 62 -6.37 -1.57 20.10
CA ASP A 62 -7.22 -0.43 20.45
C ASP A 62 -8.24 -0.91 21.51
N GLN A 63 -8.52 -0.11 22.54
CA GLN A 63 -9.39 -0.54 23.64
C GLN A 63 -10.83 -0.86 23.21
N ASN A 64 -11.20 -0.49 21.96
CA ASN A 64 -12.41 -0.89 21.24
C ASN A 64 -12.09 -1.08 19.75
N PRO A 65 -11.37 -2.14 19.34
CA PRO A 65 -11.07 -2.34 17.94
C PRO A 65 -12.37 -2.56 17.19
N LYS A 66 -12.57 -1.79 16.11
CA LYS A 66 -13.64 -2.09 15.17
C LYS A 66 -13.36 -3.46 14.55
N PRO A 67 -14.40 -4.29 14.37
CA PRO A 67 -14.25 -5.63 13.81
C PRO A 67 -13.45 -5.61 12.52
N ASN A 68 -12.54 -6.57 12.35
CA ASN A 68 -11.77 -6.76 11.13
C ASN A 68 -10.92 -5.53 10.68
N THR A 69 -10.47 -4.71 11.65
CA THR A 69 -9.59 -3.56 11.37
C THR A 69 -8.24 -3.76 12.02
N SER A 70 -7.16 -3.62 11.24
CA SER A 70 -5.77 -3.52 11.74
C SER A 70 -5.33 -2.06 11.70
N VAL A 71 -4.62 -1.61 12.74
CA VAL A 71 -4.08 -0.25 12.82
C VAL A 71 -2.60 -0.32 13.13
N LEU A 72 -1.77 0.16 12.21
CA LEU A 72 -0.33 0.34 12.41
C LEU A 72 -0.06 1.81 12.72
N LYS A 73 0.64 2.07 13.84
CA LYS A 73 1.03 3.43 14.24
C LYS A 73 2.26 3.43 15.15
N GLY A 74 2.89 4.59 15.28
CA GLY A 74 4.00 4.79 16.21
C GLY A 74 5.19 3.90 15.88
N ARG A 75 5.79 3.28 16.91
CA ARG A 75 7.01 2.47 16.81
C ARG A 75 6.84 1.23 15.91
N SER A 76 5.71 0.52 16.02
CA SER A 76 5.46 -0.67 15.20
C SER A 76 5.39 -0.33 13.70
N LEU A 77 4.70 0.75 13.33
CA LEU A 77 4.67 1.22 11.95
C LEU A 77 6.08 1.55 11.46
N ARG A 78 6.85 2.33 12.22
CA ARG A 78 8.21 2.74 11.81
C ARG A 78 9.15 1.56 11.58
N LEU A 79 9.08 0.52 12.43
CA LEU A 79 9.85 -0.70 12.24
C LEU A 79 9.37 -1.55 11.05
N GLN A 80 8.10 -1.44 10.66
CA GLN A 80 7.57 -2.15 9.50
C GLN A 80 7.72 -1.38 8.20
N GLN A 81 7.78 -0.04 8.24
CA GLN A 81 7.95 0.79 7.04
C GLN A 81 9.05 0.26 6.13
N SER A 82 8.73 0.14 4.85
CA SER A 82 9.59 -0.32 3.76
C SER A 82 9.42 0.58 2.54
N ASP A 83 10.02 0.25 1.41
CA ASP A 83 10.01 1.08 0.20
C ASP A 83 8.64 1.18 -0.46
N THR A 84 7.78 0.16 -0.29
CA THR A 84 6.42 0.13 -0.86
C THR A 84 5.36 -0.09 0.20
N LEU A 85 4.11 0.29 -0.13
CA LEU A 85 2.99 0.12 0.79
C LEU A 85 2.65 -1.37 1.01
N GLY A 86 2.69 -2.19 -0.04
CA GLY A 86 2.45 -3.63 0.05
C GLY A 86 3.46 -4.31 0.97
N GLN A 87 4.74 -4.02 0.80
CA GLN A 87 5.81 -4.57 1.64
C GLN A 87 5.71 -4.07 3.10
N THR A 88 5.30 -2.83 3.32
CA THR A 88 5.06 -2.29 4.67
C THR A 88 3.97 -3.06 5.40
N LEU A 89 2.97 -3.58 4.69
CA LEU A 89 1.80 -4.25 5.24
C LEU A 89 1.88 -5.79 5.22
N GLU A 90 2.89 -6.40 4.62
CA GLU A 90 2.98 -7.86 4.41
C GLU A 90 2.98 -8.69 5.71
N LYS A 91 3.33 -8.07 6.85
CA LYS A 91 3.29 -8.72 8.17
C LYS A 91 1.90 -8.73 8.80
N GLU A 92 0.95 -7.97 8.24
CA GLU A 92 -0.43 -7.96 8.70
C GLU A 92 -1.15 -9.24 8.24
N LEU A 93 -1.98 -9.81 9.14
CA LEU A 93 -2.75 -11.01 8.83
C LEU A 93 -3.71 -10.78 7.67
N GLY A 94 -3.80 -11.75 6.76
CA GLY A 94 -4.63 -11.67 5.57
C GLY A 94 -4.19 -10.60 4.57
N VAL A 95 -2.98 -10.03 4.73
CA VAL A 95 -2.41 -9.09 3.77
C VAL A 95 -1.15 -9.69 3.15
N SER A 96 -1.05 -9.61 1.83
CA SER A 96 0.11 -10.01 1.05
C SER A 96 0.57 -8.84 0.18
N ASN A 97 1.76 -8.95 -0.37
CA ASN A 97 2.34 -7.94 -1.24
C ASN A 97 2.33 -8.44 -2.69
N ALA A 98 1.54 -7.80 -3.57
CA ALA A 98 1.69 -8.02 -5.01
C ALA A 98 2.88 -7.18 -5.48
N SER A 99 4.06 -7.79 -5.51
CA SER A 99 5.29 -7.16 -6.01
C SER A 99 5.37 -7.29 -7.53
N PHE A 100 5.87 -6.23 -8.17
CA PHE A 100 6.29 -6.24 -9.57
C PHE A 100 7.73 -5.73 -9.65
N GLY A 101 8.64 -6.46 -9.06
CA GLY A 101 9.97 -6.01 -8.68
C GLY A 101 9.94 -5.09 -7.44
N PRO A 102 11.09 -4.65 -6.94
CA PRO A 102 11.20 -3.95 -5.66
C PRO A 102 10.65 -2.52 -5.68
N GLY A 103 10.46 -1.91 -6.86
CA GLY A 103 9.87 -0.58 -7.02
C GLY A 103 8.35 -0.55 -6.87
N VAL A 104 7.70 -1.71 -6.96
CA VAL A 104 6.23 -1.85 -6.95
C VAL A 104 5.79 -2.85 -5.91
N GLY A 105 4.87 -2.46 -5.04
CA GLY A 105 4.25 -3.33 -4.05
C GLY A 105 2.86 -2.85 -3.69
N VAL A 106 1.86 -3.62 -4.11
CA VAL A 106 0.44 -3.31 -3.91
C VAL A 106 -0.14 -4.23 -2.84
N PRO A 107 -0.87 -3.70 -1.85
CA PRO A 107 -1.53 -4.54 -0.84
C PRO A 107 -2.58 -5.47 -1.48
N VAL A 108 -2.54 -6.73 -1.09
CA VAL A 108 -3.54 -7.75 -1.42
C VAL A 108 -4.22 -8.15 -0.13
N ILE A 109 -5.53 -7.98 -0.02
CA ILE A 109 -6.32 -8.29 1.17
C ILE A 109 -7.14 -9.54 0.91
N ARG A 110 -6.88 -10.64 1.63
CA ARG A 110 -7.60 -11.92 1.49
C ARG A 110 -7.67 -12.41 0.05
N GLY A 111 -6.57 -12.24 -0.69
CA GLY A 111 -6.46 -12.63 -2.11
C GLY A 111 -7.09 -11.63 -3.10
N LEU A 112 -7.63 -10.50 -2.65
CA LEU A 112 -8.24 -9.48 -3.50
C LEU A 112 -7.32 -8.26 -3.60
N THR A 113 -7.19 -7.68 -4.81
CA THR A 113 -6.34 -6.52 -5.11
C THR A 113 -6.91 -5.68 -6.26
N GLY A 114 -6.18 -4.68 -6.71
CA GLY A 114 -6.54 -3.79 -7.81
C GLY A 114 -7.82 -3.01 -7.51
N SER A 115 -8.76 -3.00 -8.44
CA SER A 115 -10.02 -2.28 -8.32
C SER A 115 -10.97 -2.80 -7.21
N ARG A 116 -10.58 -3.84 -6.45
CA ARG A 116 -11.34 -4.38 -5.31
C ARG A 116 -10.83 -3.90 -3.96
N VAL A 117 -9.60 -3.39 -3.89
CA VAL A 117 -8.98 -2.86 -2.67
C VAL A 117 -8.74 -1.38 -2.85
N ARG A 118 -9.42 -0.56 -2.05
CA ARG A 118 -9.28 0.89 -2.15
C ARG A 118 -8.13 1.39 -1.30
N ILE A 119 -7.17 2.04 -1.93
CA ILE A 119 -6.05 2.69 -1.25
C ILE A 119 -6.36 4.17 -1.11
N LEU A 120 -6.28 4.67 0.12
CA LEU A 120 -6.59 6.04 0.47
C LEU A 120 -5.37 6.73 1.10
N GLN A 121 -5.31 8.04 0.91
CA GLN A 121 -4.42 8.92 1.63
C GLN A 121 -5.25 10.01 2.31
N ASN A 122 -5.25 9.99 3.66
CA ASN A 122 -6.07 10.90 4.48
C ASN A 122 -7.58 10.84 4.16
N GLY A 123 -8.08 9.64 3.81
CA GLY A 123 -9.48 9.38 3.52
C GLY A 123 -9.96 9.69 2.10
N ILE A 124 -9.07 10.09 1.19
CA ILE A 124 -9.32 10.32 -0.26
C ILE A 124 -8.45 9.35 -1.06
N GLY A 125 -8.95 8.83 -2.18
CA GLY A 125 -8.25 7.88 -3.04
C GLY A 125 -6.87 8.36 -3.51
N THR A 126 -5.94 7.43 -3.72
CA THR A 126 -4.61 7.74 -4.31
C THR A 126 -4.71 8.16 -5.75
N HIS A 127 -5.67 7.57 -6.48
CA HIS A 127 -5.91 7.84 -7.90
C HIS A 127 -4.66 7.70 -8.79
N ASP A 128 -3.79 6.76 -8.42
CA ASP A 128 -2.70 6.29 -9.26
C ASP A 128 -3.20 5.24 -10.28
N ALA A 129 -2.29 4.59 -11.00
CA ALA A 129 -2.62 3.59 -12.00
C ALA A 129 -2.58 2.13 -11.48
N THR A 130 -2.42 1.90 -10.18
CA THR A 130 -2.29 0.55 -9.60
C THR A 130 -3.51 -0.34 -9.76
N SER A 131 -4.70 0.23 -9.98
CA SER A 131 -5.91 -0.53 -10.29
C SER A 131 -5.95 -1.01 -11.73
N LEU A 132 -5.16 -0.42 -12.62
CA LEU A 132 -5.15 -0.67 -14.06
C LEU A 132 -4.12 -1.75 -14.42
N SER A 133 -2.91 -1.67 -13.85
CA SER A 133 -1.84 -2.60 -14.15
C SER A 133 -1.01 -2.93 -12.90
N PRO A 134 -0.52 -4.18 -12.77
CA PRO A 134 0.24 -4.63 -11.61
C PRO A 134 1.67 -4.06 -11.53
N ASP A 135 2.22 -3.49 -12.60
CA ASP A 135 3.56 -2.91 -12.70
C ASP A 135 3.61 -1.43 -12.27
N HIS A 136 2.47 -0.85 -11.92
CA HIS A 136 2.39 0.54 -11.46
C HIS A 136 2.48 0.64 -9.93
N ALA A 137 3.37 1.51 -9.46
CA ALA A 137 3.58 1.75 -8.04
C ALA A 137 2.43 2.57 -7.42
N VAL A 138 2.11 2.28 -6.15
CA VAL A 138 1.24 3.15 -5.35
C VAL A 138 1.92 4.50 -5.14
N ALA A 139 1.20 5.60 -5.41
CA ALA A 139 1.74 6.96 -5.30
C ALA A 139 1.80 7.49 -3.85
N ILE A 140 2.08 6.61 -2.89
CA ILE A 140 2.28 6.94 -1.47
C ILE A 140 3.66 6.49 -1.05
N ASP A 141 4.43 7.39 -0.42
CA ASP A 141 5.66 6.98 0.27
C ASP A 141 5.33 6.62 1.73
N PRO A 142 5.58 5.36 2.16
CA PRO A 142 5.27 4.93 3.52
C PRO A 142 6.06 5.66 4.62
N LEU A 143 7.19 6.31 4.32
CA LEU A 143 8.00 7.05 5.30
C LEU A 143 7.24 8.21 5.94
N PHE A 144 6.23 8.77 5.24
CA PHE A 144 5.38 9.82 5.80
C PHE A 144 4.22 9.32 6.64
N ALA A 145 3.90 8.03 6.58
CA ALA A 145 2.77 7.48 7.30
C ALA A 145 2.95 7.61 8.82
N GLU A 146 1.98 8.20 9.49
CA GLU A 146 1.86 8.25 10.95
C GLU A 146 0.91 7.16 11.47
N GLU A 147 -0.05 6.78 10.63
CA GLU A 147 -0.99 5.71 10.88
C GLU A 147 -1.42 5.06 9.56
N ILE A 148 -1.49 3.73 9.52
CA ILE A 148 -2.08 2.98 8.41
C ILE A 148 -3.19 2.11 8.98
N LYS A 149 -4.38 2.20 8.39
CA LYS A 149 -5.54 1.37 8.71
C LYS A 149 -5.81 0.41 7.57
N VAL A 150 -5.95 -0.88 7.90
CA VAL A 150 -6.44 -1.92 6.98
C VAL A 150 -7.80 -2.36 7.47
N MET A 151 -8.84 -2.04 6.72
CA MET A 151 -10.24 -2.26 7.09
C MET A 151 -10.86 -3.33 6.19
N ARG A 152 -11.48 -4.34 6.79
CA ARG A 152 -12.13 -5.48 6.13
C ARG A 152 -13.59 -5.67 6.59
N GLY A 153 -14.03 -4.80 7.52
CA GLY A 153 -15.31 -4.88 8.21
C GLY A 153 -16.43 -4.05 7.60
N PRO A 154 -17.52 -3.84 8.35
CA PRO A 154 -18.74 -3.17 7.86
C PRO A 154 -18.52 -1.70 7.45
N GLU A 155 -17.46 -1.07 7.90
CA GLU A 155 -17.14 0.32 7.53
C GLU A 155 -16.76 0.52 6.06
N ILE A 156 -16.44 -0.57 5.33
CA ILE A 156 -16.06 -0.49 3.92
C ILE A 156 -17.16 0.13 3.05
N VAL A 157 -18.45 0.04 3.43
CA VAL A 157 -19.56 0.70 2.70
C VAL A 157 -19.39 2.23 2.59
N ARG A 158 -18.62 2.85 3.50
CA ARG A 158 -18.32 4.30 3.44
C ARG A 158 -17.44 4.66 2.24
N TYR A 159 -16.68 3.71 1.69
CA TYR A 159 -15.60 3.99 0.76
C TYR A 159 -15.91 3.66 -0.71
N GLY A 160 -17.08 3.12 -1.01
CA GLY A 160 -17.55 2.87 -2.38
C GLY A 160 -17.34 1.45 -2.89
N GLY A 161 -17.77 1.19 -4.11
CA GLY A 161 -17.74 -0.14 -4.73
C GLY A 161 -16.32 -0.73 -4.82
N ASN A 162 -15.31 0.08 -5.07
CA ASN A 162 -13.90 -0.35 -5.15
C ASN A 162 -13.31 -0.78 -3.79
N ALA A 163 -14.11 -0.83 -2.72
CA ALA A 163 -13.71 -1.26 -1.39
C ALA A 163 -14.25 -2.65 -1.00
N ILE A 164 -14.79 -3.43 -1.94
CA ILE A 164 -15.41 -4.73 -1.65
C ILE A 164 -14.43 -5.76 -1.07
N GLY A 165 -13.14 -5.66 -1.39
CA GLY A 165 -12.06 -6.50 -0.82
C GLY A 165 -11.44 -5.92 0.45
N GLY A 166 -11.61 -4.63 0.69
CA GLY A 166 -11.05 -3.93 1.83
C GLY A 166 -10.57 -2.52 1.49
N VAL A 167 -10.09 -1.84 2.51
CA VAL A 167 -9.56 -0.47 2.41
C VAL A 167 -8.24 -0.38 3.14
N VAL A 168 -7.26 0.29 2.53
CA VAL A 168 -6.02 0.72 3.18
C VAL A 168 -6.03 2.24 3.23
N ASP A 169 -6.09 2.84 4.42
CA ASP A 169 -6.05 4.31 4.59
C ASP A 169 -4.76 4.71 5.28
N VAL A 170 -3.93 5.46 4.56
CA VAL A 170 -2.64 5.99 5.04
C VAL A 170 -2.84 7.43 5.49
N ASN A 171 -2.69 7.67 6.78
CA ASN A 171 -2.73 9.01 7.36
C ASN A 171 -1.31 9.53 7.59
N ASP A 172 -0.94 10.60 6.93
CA ASP A 172 0.37 11.26 7.04
C ASP A 172 0.31 12.62 7.76
N GLN A 173 -0.90 13.06 8.15
CA GLN A 173 -1.14 14.32 8.85
C GLN A 173 -0.58 15.56 8.13
N ARG A 174 -0.58 15.57 6.78
CA ARG A 174 -0.10 16.73 6.02
C ARG A 174 -0.93 17.98 6.27
N ILE A 175 -2.24 17.86 6.48
CA ILE A 175 -3.12 18.93 6.95
C ILE A 175 -3.15 18.87 8.48
N PRO A 176 -2.65 19.88 9.21
CA PRO A 176 -2.71 19.90 10.66
C PRO A 176 -4.15 19.91 11.17
N GLU A 177 -4.53 18.96 12.03
CA GLU A 177 -5.88 18.87 12.59
C GLU A 177 -6.00 19.42 14.01
N LYS A 178 -4.87 19.74 14.63
CA LYS A 178 -4.78 20.24 16.01
C LYS A 178 -3.83 21.41 16.09
N ARG A 179 -4.06 22.29 17.05
CA ARG A 179 -3.12 23.38 17.37
C ARG A 179 -1.76 22.77 17.74
N ALA A 180 -0.70 23.42 17.31
CA ALA A 180 0.66 22.99 17.64
C ALA A 180 0.87 23.08 19.16
N LYS A 181 1.44 22.03 19.75
CA LYS A 181 1.77 22.00 21.19
C LYS A 181 3.04 22.80 21.51
N LYS A 182 3.94 22.90 20.54
CA LYS A 182 5.18 23.68 20.58
C LYS A 182 5.19 24.61 19.37
N PRO A 183 5.82 25.78 19.42
CA PRO A 183 5.95 26.65 18.26
C PRO A 183 6.57 25.95 17.05
N ILE A 184 7.55 25.11 17.30
CA ILE A 184 8.23 24.27 16.31
C ILE A 184 8.48 22.90 16.92
N SER A 185 8.21 21.85 16.14
CA SER A 185 8.59 20.47 16.45
C SER A 185 8.80 19.73 15.14
N GLY A 186 9.55 18.65 15.17
CA GLY A 186 9.81 17.93 13.93
C GLY A 186 10.57 16.62 14.12
N SER A 187 10.89 16.00 12.99
CA SER A 187 11.76 14.82 12.96
C SER A 187 12.52 14.76 11.66
N VAL A 188 13.72 14.20 11.74
CA VAL A 188 14.54 13.85 10.60
C VAL A 188 14.89 12.37 10.74
N GLU A 189 14.78 11.62 9.66
CA GLU A 189 15.08 10.20 9.62
C GLU A 189 15.96 9.88 8.42
N SER A 190 16.95 8.99 8.60
CA SER A 190 17.78 8.45 7.53
C SER A 190 17.92 6.96 7.70
N ARG A 191 17.91 6.22 6.60
CA ARG A 191 18.03 4.76 6.53
C ARG A 191 19.03 4.37 5.46
N TYR A 192 19.74 3.28 5.71
CA TYR A 192 20.57 2.59 4.76
C TYR A 192 20.20 1.11 4.72
N ASP A 193 19.98 0.57 3.52
CA ASP A 193 19.69 -0.84 3.25
C ASP A 193 20.84 -1.45 2.47
N THR A 194 21.41 -2.54 2.97
CA THR A 194 22.53 -3.24 2.32
C THR A 194 22.12 -3.90 0.99
N ASN A 195 20.85 -4.24 0.81
CA ASN A 195 20.37 -4.79 -0.47
C ASN A 195 20.12 -3.65 -1.47
N GLY A 196 20.91 -3.63 -2.54
CA GLY A 196 20.87 -2.57 -3.56
C GLY A 196 21.45 -1.22 -3.08
N ASP A 197 22.25 -1.18 -2.02
CA ASP A 197 22.84 0.04 -1.45
C ASP A 197 21.81 1.17 -1.29
N GLY A 198 20.65 0.79 -0.76
CA GLY A 198 19.48 1.66 -0.64
C GLY A 198 19.70 2.75 0.41
N THR A 199 19.41 3.99 0.05
CA THR A 199 19.39 5.12 0.99
C THR A 199 18.03 5.82 0.94
N SER A 200 17.48 6.10 2.12
CA SER A 200 16.26 6.90 2.22
C SER A 200 16.36 7.88 3.37
N SER A 201 15.88 9.09 3.16
CA SER A 201 15.84 10.13 4.17
C SER A 201 14.51 10.86 4.10
N ALA A 202 13.96 11.22 5.24
CA ALA A 202 12.74 12.00 5.33
C ALA A 202 12.85 13.02 6.47
N PHE A 203 12.19 14.16 6.30
CA PHE A 203 11.99 15.11 7.37
C PHE A 203 10.53 15.51 7.46
N LYS A 204 10.11 15.90 8.64
CA LYS A 204 8.79 16.46 8.93
C LYS A 204 8.93 17.59 9.94
N LEU A 205 8.33 18.72 9.64
CA LEU A 205 8.34 19.90 10.48
C LEU A 205 6.90 20.32 10.76
N ASN A 206 6.57 20.49 12.03
CA ASN A 206 5.28 20.99 12.48
C ASN A 206 5.51 22.31 13.18
N MET A 207 4.80 23.33 12.76
CA MET A 207 4.90 24.69 13.29
C MET A 207 3.51 25.20 13.64
N GLY A 208 3.42 26.13 14.58
CA GLY A 208 2.15 26.79 14.83
C GLY A 208 2.22 27.84 15.92
N LYS A 209 1.28 28.75 15.81
CA LYS A 209 1.03 29.81 16.79
C LYS A 209 -0.46 30.08 16.84
N ASP A 210 -1.02 30.13 18.04
CA ASP A 210 -2.43 30.38 18.29
C ASP A 210 -3.35 29.36 17.56
N GLN A 211 -4.09 29.84 16.59
CA GLN A 211 -5.02 29.01 15.78
C GLN A 211 -4.42 28.54 14.44
N LEU A 212 -3.25 29.04 14.07
CA LEU A 212 -2.58 28.65 12.84
C LEU A 212 -1.60 27.52 13.09
N ALA A 213 -1.66 26.49 12.23
CA ALA A 213 -0.76 25.35 12.25
C ALA A 213 -0.27 25.05 10.83
N PHE A 214 1.02 24.68 10.70
CA PHE A 214 1.68 24.39 9.43
C PHE A 214 2.42 23.06 9.55
N ASN A 215 2.33 22.21 8.53
CA ASN A 215 3.12 21.00 8.38
C ASN A 215 3.90 21.06 7.07
N LEU A 216 5.18 20.73 7.13
CA LEU A 216 6.06 20.61 5.98
C LEU A 216 6.78 19.27 6.06
N GLY A 217 6.93 18.57 4.95
CA GLY A 217 7.68 17.32 4.90
C GLY A 217 8.32 17.09 3.54
N GLY A 218 9.42 16.37 3.53
CA GLY A 218 10.10 15.96 2.31
C GLY A 218 10.78 14.61 2.49
N PHE A 219 10.94 13.86 1.40
CA PHE A 219 11.70 12.62 1.36
C PHE A 219 12.58 12.53 0.13
N PHE A 220 13.62 11.75 0.25
CA PHE A 220 14.47 11.31 -0.83
C PHE A 220 14.79 9.84 -0.64
N ARG A 221 14.71 9.06 -1.72
CA ARG A 221 15.06 7.65 -1.73
C ARG A 221 15.84 7.30 -3.00
N LYS A 222 16.85 6.46 -2.86
CA LYS A 222 17.60 5.89 -3.99
C LYS A 222 18.00 4.48 -3.64
N ARG A 223 17.89 3.56 -4.60
CA ARG A 223 18.28 2.17 -4.50
C ARG A 223 18.88 1.70 -5.82
N GLY A 224 19.87 0.85 -5.79
CA GLY A 224 20.39 0.12 -6.95
C GLY A 224 19.62 -1.19 -7.19
N ASP A 225 20.15 -2.03 -8.07
CA ASP A 225 19.56 -3.32 -8.39
C ASP A 225 19.43 -4.23 -7.17
N THR A 226 18.33 -4.95 -7.09
CA THR A 226 18.00 -5.84 -5.98
C THR A 226 18.89 -7.09 -6.01
N GLN A 227 19.51 -7.38 -4.88
CA GLN A 227 20.29 -8.61 -4.67
C GLN A 227 19.36 -9.75 -4.26
N ILE A 228 19.59 -10.94 -4.85
CA ILE A 228 18.79 -12.15 -4.65
C ILE A 228 19.70 -13.35 -4.43
N PRO A 229 19.26 -14.38 -3.72
CA PRO A 229 19.94 -15.67 -3.68
C PRO A 229 19.65 -16.44 -4.98
N GLY A 230 20.67 -16.80 -5.76
CA GLY A 230 20.47 -17.62 -6.94
C GLY A 230 20.11 -16.86 -8.22
N LYS A 231 19.32 -17.48 -9.09
CA LYS A 231 18.93 -16.97 -10.42
C LYS A 231 17.66 -16.12 -10.36
N ALA A 232 17.60 -15.06 -11.18
CA ALA A 232 16.42 -14.21 -11.29
C ALA A 232 15.23 -14.97 -11.90
N ILE A 233 15.45 -15.69 -12.99
CA ILE A 233 14.41 -16.39 -13.75
C ILE A 233 14.42 -17.87 -13.40
N ASP A 234 13.23 -18.41 -13.13
CA ASP A 234 13.00 -19.85 -13.07
C ASP A 234 12.72 -20.38 -14.48
N GLU A 235 13.78 -20.82 -15.14
CA GLU A 235 13.76 -21.22 -16.55
C GLU A 235 12.75 -22.33 -16.81
N ALA A 236 12.66 -23.33 -15.92
CA ALA A 236 11.74 -24.46 -16.10
C ALA A 236 10.27 -24.03 -16.03
N PHE A 237 9.93 -23.15 -15.09
CA PHE A 237 8.56 -22.64 -14.96
C PHE A 237 8.21 -21.61 -16.03
N VAL A 238 9.17 -20.85 -16.54
CA VAL A 238 8.95 -19.94 -17.68
C VAL A 238 8.76 -20.72 -18.97
N GLU A 239 9.52 -21.80 -19.19
CA GLU A 239 9.28 -22.72 -20.30
C GLU A 239 7.88 -23.35 -20.21
N GLN A 240 7.51 -23.86 -19.03
CA GLN A 240 6.19 -24.45 -18.80
C GLN A 240 5.03 -23.47 -19.06
N GLN A 241 5.17 -22.21 -18.63
CA GLN A 241 4.11 -21.22 -18.68
C GLN A 241 4.01 -20.52 -20.04
N PHE A 242 5.14 -20.21 -20.68
CA PHE A 242 5.22 -19.37 -21.87
C PHE A 242 5.83 -20.07 -23.08
N GLY A 243 6.41 -21.28 -22.92
CA GLY A 243 7.08 -22.01 -23.99
C GLY A 243 8.46 -21.44 -24.37
N LEU A 244 9.07 -20.60 -23.53
CA LEU A 244 10.34 -19.95 -23.80
C LEU A 244 11.50 -20.84 -23.32
N THR A 245 12.45 -21.17 -24.21
CA THR A 245 13.54 -22.12 -23.92
C THR A 245 14.92 -21.49 -23.86
N GLU A 246 15.17 -20.42 -24.60
CA GLU A 246 16.48 -19.75 -24.66
C GLU A 246 16.45 -18.43 -23.88
N ILE A 247 16.68 -18.51 -22.56
CA ILE A 247 16.54 -17.38 -21.64
C ILE A 247 17.91 -16.91 -21.17
N GLN A 248 18.23 -15.62 -21.35
CA GLN A 248 19.38 -14.99 -20.70
C GLN A 248 19.06 -14.73 -19.22
N ASN A 249 19.62 -15.54 -18.34
CA ASN A 249 19.39 -15.43 -16.91
C ASN A 249 20.59 -14.83 -16.18
N VAL A 250 20.32 -14.11 -15.10
CA VAL A 250 21.32 -13.48 -14.26
C VAL A 250 21.24 -14.03 -12.85
N SER A 251 22.38 -14.27 -12.20
CA SER A 251 22.46 -14.75 -10.84
C SER A 251 22.91 -13.65 -9.88
N GLY A 252 22.43 -13.69 -8.64
CA GLY A 252 22.82 -12.81 -7.55
C GLY A 252 22.16 -11.44 -7.54
N LYS A 253 21.50 -11.03 -8.63
CA LYS A 253 20.74 -9.77 -8.70
C LYS A 253 19.65 -9.82 -9.76
N ILE A 254 18.69 -8.93 -9.65
CA ILE A 254 17.68 -8.67 -10.68
C ILE A 254 18.05 -7.36 -11.38
N PRO A 255 18.47 -7.41 -12.65
CA PRO A 255 18.84 -6.21 -13.41
C PRO A 255 17.64 -5.27 -13.63
N ASN A 256 17.93 -3.97 -13.79
CA ASN A 256 16.94 -2.92 -14.05
C ASN A 256 15.87 -2.81 -12.94
N THR A 257 16.27 -2.98 -11.68
CA THR A 257 15.39 -2.83 -10.52
C THR A 257 15.78 -1.66 -9.62
N ASP A 258 16.70 -0.83 -10.09
CA ASP A 258 17.07 0.41 -9.41
C ASP A 258 15.90 1.40 -9.39
N SER A 259 15.83 2.20 -8.34
CA SER A 259 14.78 3.20 -8.17
C SER A 259 15.27 4.48 -7.54
N LYS A 260 14.56 5.58 -7.83
CA LYS A 260 14.78 6.89 -7.21
C LYS A 260 13.45 7.57 -6.99
N GLY A 261 13.20 8.02 -5.76
CA GLY A 261 12.00 8.76 -5.40
C GLY A 261 12.36 10.06 -4.68
N ILE A 262 11.64 11.12 -4.98
CA ILE A 262 11.69 12.39 -4.26
C ILE A 262 10.28 12.94 -4.16
N GLY A 263 9.97 13.57 -3.05
CA GLY A 263 8.68 14.21 -2.88
C GLY A 263 8.59 15.01 -1.61
N GLY A 264 7.48 15.70 -1.45
CA GLY A 264 7.23 16.51 -0.27
C GLY A 264 5.82 17.04 -0.24
N PHE A 265 5.50 17.68 0.86
CA PHE A 265 4.22 18.34 1.07
C PHE A 265 4.36 19.60 1.93
N ALA A 266 3.43 20.50 1.74
CA ALA A 266 3.18 21.63 2.64
C ALA A 266 1.68 21.71 2.94
N GLY A 267 1.34 21.92 4.20
CA GLY A 267 -0.04 22.08 4.65
C GLY A 267 -0.19 23.17 5.68
N VAL A 268 -1.34 23.80 5.66
CA VAL A 268 -1.73 24.86 6.59
C VAL A 268 -3.15 24.64 7.05
N SER A 269 -3.42 24.96 8.31
CA SER A 269 -4.77 24.91 8.88
C SER A 269 -5.01 26.08 9.84
N TRP A 270 -6.23 26.54 9.83
CA TRP A 270 -6.81 27.32 10.91
C TRP A 270 -7.58 26.37 11.83
N VAL A 271 -7.21 26.33 13.11
CA VAL A 271 -7.78 25.44 14.13
C VAL A 271 -8.44 26.31 15.21
N GLY A 272 -9.70 26.62 14.99
CA GLY A 272 -10.55 27.33 15.94
C GLY A 272 -11.00 26.45 17.11
N ASN A 273 -11.98 26.91 17.88
CA ASN A 273 -12.53 26.11 18.98
C ASN A 273 -13.49 25.03 18.47
N ASN A 274 -14.38 25.40 17.55
CA ASN A 274 -15.44 24.53 17.06
C ASN A 274 -15.32 24.23 15.56
N ILE A 275 -14.42 24.88 14.84
CA ILE A 275 -14.22 24.67 13.41
C ILE A 275 -12.71 24.55 13.15
N MET A 276 -12.38 23.62 12.28
CA MET A 276 -11.06 23.50 11.70
C MET A 276 -11.22 23.53 10.18
N ALA A 277 -10.33 24.24 9.49
CA ALA A 277 -10.23 24.22 8.04
C ALA A 277 -8.76 24.28 7.63
N GLY A 278 -8.38 23.45 6.69
CA GLY A 278 -6.99 23.38 6.23
C GLY A 278 -6.87 22.84 4.82
N MET A 279 -5.71 23.11 4.23
CA MET A 279 -5.34 22.63 2.90
C MET A 279 -3.91 22.17 2.88
N SER A 280 -3.57 21.35 1.89
CA SER A 280 -2.20 20.93 1.61
C SER A 280 -1.96 20.77 0.11
N VAL A 281 -0.71 20.93 -0.28
CA VAL A 281 -0.18 20.54 -1.57
C VAL A 281 0.92 19.51 -1.36
N SER A 282 0.97 18.50 -2.21
CA SER A 282 2.06 17.52 -2.25
C SER A 282 2.47 17.20 -3.67
N HIS A 283 3.75 16.88 -3.83
CA HIS A 283 4.31 16.41 -5.10
C HIS A 283 5.23 15.22 -4.86
N THR A 284 5.15 14.23 -5.76
CA THR A 284 6.00 13.03 -5.75
C THR A 284 6.48 12.74 -7.16
N ASP A 285 7.79 12.55 -7.33
CA ASP A 285 8.45 12.02 -8.54
C ASP A 285 9.09 10.68 -8.15
N ASN A 286 8.72 9.61 -8.83
CA ASN A 286 9.25 8.28 -8.57
C ASN A 286 9.64 7.63 -9.91
N ARG A 287 10.89 7.19 -10.01
CA ARG A 287 11.46 6.54 -11.19
C ARG A 287 11.97 5.17 -10.80
N TYR A 288 11.53 4.15 -11.51
CA TYR A 288 11.94 2.79 -11.23
C TYR A 288 11.99 1.97 -12.51
N GLY A 289 12.85 0.95 -12.51
CA GLY A 289 12.94 0.00 -13.59
C GLY A 289 12.02 -1.19 -13.36
N ILE A 290 11.58 -1.79 -14.45
CA ILE A 290 10.84 -3.06 -14.47
C ILE A 290 11.85 -4.19 -14.64
N PRO A 291 11.78 -5.28 -13.85
CA PRO A 291 12.66 -6.44 -13.98
C PRO A 291 12.73 -6.93 -15.42
N LYS A 292 13.94 -7.19 -15.91
CA LYS A 292 14.12 -7.85 -17.21
C LYS A 292 13.50 -9.24 -17.16
N GLY A 293 12.89 -9.66 -18.24
CA GLY A 293 12.27 -10.97 -18.37
C GLY A 293 10.76 -10.94 -18.45
N SER A 294 10.09 -9.90 -17.95
CA SER A 294 8.69 -9.67 -18.27
C SER A 294 8.50 -9.19 -19.71
N HIS A 295 9.49 -8.49 -20.25
CA HIS A 295 9.58 -8.06 -21.64
C HIS A 295 10.82 -8.70 -22.28
N ASN A 296 10.75 -9.09 -23.56
CA ASN A 296 11.88 -9.52 -24.39
C ASN A 296 12.76 -10.63 -23.78
N LEU A 297 12.20 -11.81 -23.57
CA LEU A 297 12.97 -13.00 -23.15
C LEU A 297 13.57 -13.78 -24.30
N ASP A 298 13.05 -13.61 -25.51
CA ASP A 298 13.42 -14.43 -26.66
C ASP A 298 14.39 -13.69 -27.58
N PRO A 299 15.63 -14.18 -27.75
CA PRO A 299 16.58 -13.62 -28.70
C PRO A 299 16.14 -13.74 -30.16
N SER A 300 15.20 -14.63 -30.49
CA SER A 300 14.74 -14.88 -31.87
C SER A 300 14.04 -13.69 -32.52
N HIS A 301 13.61 -12.65 -31.71
CA HIS A 301 13.04 -11.41 -32.21
C HIS A 301 14.01 -10.54 -33.02
N LEU A 302 15.28 -10.85 -32.97
CA LEU A 302 16.29 -10.12 -33.73
C LEU A 302 16.26 -10.38 -35.24
N GLY A 303 15.21 -11.06 -35.75
CA GLY A 303 14.84 -11.21 -37.13
C GLY A 303 16.03 -11.27 -38.10
N GLY A 304 16.78 -12.39 -38.15
CA GLY A 304 17.96 -12.50 -39.03
C GLY A 304 19.23 -11.79 -38.54
N LEU A 305 19.16 -10.92 -37.52
CA LEU A 305 20.33 -10.31 -36.86
C LEU A 305 21.17 -11.36 -36.13
N GLU A 306 20.60 -12.50 -35.68
CA GLU A 306 21.36 -13.59 -35.06
C GLU A 306 22.47 -14.13 -35.96
N THR A 307 22.26 -14.18 -37.26
CA THR A 307 23.29 -14.60 -38.21
C THR A 307 24.34 -13.51 -38.46
N ILE A 308 24.02 -12.26 -38.13
CA ILE A 308 24.88 -11.09 -38.34
C ILE A 308 25.56 -10.68 -37.02
N LEU A 309 24.89 -10.87 -35.86
CA LEU A 309 25.40 -10.53 -34.54
C LEU A 309 26.75 -11.16 -34.19
N PRO A 310 27.03 -12.47 -34.42
CA PRO A 310 28.37 -12.99 -34.21
C PRO A 310 29.41 -12.30 -35.09
N ARG A 311 29.06 -11.93 -36.31
CA ARG A 311 29.96 -11.20 -37.23
C ARG A 311 30.11 -9.73 -36.86
N LEU A 312 29.08 -9.09 -36.28
CA LEU A 312 29.16 -7.72 -35.78
C LEU A 312 29.88 -7.65 -34.44
N ARG A 313 29.79 -8.67 -33.61
CA ARG A 313 30.51 -8.80 -32.36
C ARG A 313 32.01 -8.92 -32.55
N ASP A 314 32.45 -9.54 -33.66
CA ASP A 314 33.84 -9.66 -34.04
C ASP A 314 34.40 -8.36 -34.64
N LEU A 315 33.54 -7.36 -34.95
CA LEU A 315 33.96 -6.01 -35.31
C LEU A 315 34.32 -5.25 -34.04
N THR A 316 35.63 -5.06 -33.84
CA THR A 316 36.17 -4.27 -32.71
C THR A 316 35.48 -2.92 -32.60
N GLY A 317 34.76 -2.71 -31.47
CA GLY A 317 34.09 -1.47 -31.14
C GLY A 317 32.57 -1.48 -31.21
N PHE A 318 31.88 -2.57 -31.59
CA PHE A 318 30.42 -2.64 -31.61
C PHE A 318 29.83 -2.60 -30.18
N GLU A 319 30.45 -3.30 -29.23
CA GLU A 319 30.05 -3.25 -27.82
C GLU A 319 30.37 -1.89 -27.18
N ASP A 320 31.39 -1.20 -27.64
CA ASP A 320 31.77 0.15 -27.18
C ASP A 320 30.81 1.23 -27.66
N ILE A 321 30.20 1.04 -28.86
CA ILE A 321 29.31 2.03 -29.49
C ILE A 321 27.85 1.82 -29.06
N PHE A 322 27.39 0.56 -28.96
CA PHE A 322 25.98 0.23 -28.69
C PHE A 322 25.76 -0.46 -27.33
N GLY A 323 26.81 -1.03 -26.75
CA GLY A 323 26.77 -1.80 -25.50
C GLY A 323 25.92 -3.09 -25.61
N PRO A 324 26.12 -4.06 -24.72
CA PRO A 324 25.29 -5.29 -24.69
C PRO A 324 23.82 -5.02 -24.33
N GLN A 325 23.48 -3.80 -23.93
CA GLN A 325 22.11 -3.40 -23.56
C GLN A 325 21.29 -2.85 -24.75
N ALA A 326 21.90 -2.59 -25.90
CA ALA A 326 21.21 -2.06 -27.08
C ALA A 326 20.20 -3.06 -27.68
N LEU A 327 20.41 -4.35 -27.46
CA LEU A 327 19.58 -5.44 -27.99
C LEU A 327 18.34 -5.75 -27.10
N PHE A 328 18.35 -5.29 -25.84
CA PHE A 328 17.24 -5.51 -24.89
C PHE A 328 17.00 -4.22 -24.11
N PRO A 329 16.14 -3.35 -24.61
CA PRO A 329 15.91 -2.06 -23.99
C PRO A 329 15.37 -2.24 -22.56
N ASN A 330 15.91 -1.43 -21.65
CA ASN A 330 15.41 -1.36 -20.28
C ASN A 330 14.11 -0.58 -20.26
N ILE A 331 13.07 -1.15 -19.67
CA ILE A 331 11.81 -0.46 -19.43
C ILE A 331 11.85 0.21 -18.08
N ARG A 332 11.51 1.49 -18.05
CA ARG A 332 11.46 2.31 -16.85
C ARG A 332 10.16 3.07 -16.77
N ILE A 333 9.67 3.24 -15.57
CA ILE A 333 8.49 4.07 -15.29
C ILE A 333 8.94 5.36 -14.61
N ASN A 334 8.56 6.49 -15.21
CA ASN A 334 8.72 7.82 -14.65
C ASN A 334 7.35 8.32 -14.20
N MET A 335 7.05 8.20 -12.91
CA MET A 335 5.78 8.56 -12.30
C MET A 335 5.87 9.92 -11.62
N GLN A 336 4.84 10.75 -11.81
CA GLN A 336 4.67 12.01 -11.12
C GLN A 336 3.22 12.14 -10.63
N GLN A 337 3.06 12.66 -9.42
CA GLN A 337 1.75 13.01 -8.90
C GLN A 337 1.82 14.35 -8.17
N THR A 338 0.91 15.26 -8.52
CA THR A 338 0.63 16.47 -7.75
C THR A 338 -0.77 16.36 -7.15
N ARG A 339 -0.89 16.68 -5.88
CA ARG A 339 -2.14 16.54 -5.15
C ARG A 339 -2.41 17.77 -4.32
N TYR A 340 -3.65 18.25 -4.36
CA TYR A 340 -4.18 19.31 -3.53
C TYR A 340 -5.30 18.73 -2.67
N ASP A 341 -5.16 18.82 -1.36
CA ASP A 341 -6.18 18.33 -0.43
C ASP A 341 -6.76 19.48 0.37
N PHE A 342 -8.06 19.46 0.61
CA PHE A 342 -8.78 20.35 1.51
C PHE A 342 -9.54 19.52 2.53
N LYS A 343 -9.52 19.96 3.80
CA LYS A 343 -10.27 19.38 4.90
C LYS A 343 -10.87 20.47 5.77
N SER A 344 -12.15 20.31 6.11
CA SER A 344 -12.83 21.11 7.11
C SER A 344 -13.64 20.21 8.03
N GLU A 345 -13.72 20.58 9.31
CA GLU A 345 -14.53 19.90 10.32
C GLU A 345 -15.16 20.90 11.27
N TRP A 346 -16.47 20.84 11.39
CA TRP A 346 -17.26 21.65 12.29
C TRP A 346 -17.75 20.79 13.43
N TYR A 347 -17.23 21.02 14.64
CA TYR A 347 -17.53 20.25 15.84
C TYR A 347 -18.77 20.81 16.55
N ALA A 348 -19.65 19.92 17.00
CA ALA A 348 -20.88 20.23 17.72
C ALA A 348 -21.68 21.39 17.10
N PRO A 349 -22.02 21.35 15.78
CA PRO A 349 -22.72 22.44 15.12
C PRO A 349 -24.13 22.67 15.69
N MET A 350 -24.78 21.60 16.16
CA MET A 350 -26.09 21.63 16.80
C MET A 350 -26.27 20.40 17.70
N ARG A 351 -27.28 20.44 18.55
CA ARG A 351 -27.61 19.33 19.45
C ARG A 351 -27.86 18.04 18.66
N GLY A 352 -27.18 16.97 19.05
CA GLY A 352 -27.29 15.64 18.40
C GLY A 352 -26.40 15.44 17.18
N ILE A 353 -25.70 16.47 16.70
CA ILE A 353 -24.66 16.33 15.67
C ILE A 353 -23.30 16.56 16.31
N GLU A 354 -22.46 15.53 16.29
CA GLU A 354 -21.11 15.56 16.85
C GLU A 354 -20.16 16.37 15.97
N SER A 355 -20.19 16.12 14.65
CA SER A 355 -19.42 16.91 13.70
C SER A 355 -19.99 16.83 12.27
N ILE A 356 -19.68 17.85 11.48
CA ILE A 356 -19.84 17.84 10.03
C ILE A 356 -18.44 17.99 9.43
N SER A 357 -18.03 17.05 8.61
CA SER A 357 -16.72 17.07 7.95
C SER A 357 -16.86 17.16 6.44
N PHE A 358 -15.97 17.92 5.83
CA PHE A 358 -15.80 18.02 4.38
C PHE A 358 -14.36 17.70 4.04
N ARG A 359 -14.15 16.84 3.02
CA ARG A 359 -12.86 16.55 2.43
C ARG A 359 -12.97 16.65 0.92
N TYR A 360 -11.95 17.22 0.30
CA TYR A 360 -11.85 17.30 -1.15
C TYR A 360 -10.40 17.15 -1.58
N GLY A 361 -10.16 16.32 -2.60
CA GLY A 361 -8.85 16.12 -3.19
C GLY A 361 -8.90 16.32 -4.69
N LEU A 362 -7.92 17.07 -5.23
CA LEU A 362 -7.60 17.14 -6.64
C LEU A 362 -6.27 16.41 -6.86
N VAL A 363 -6.26 15.45 -7.76
CA VAL A 363 -5.10 14.64 -8.08
C VAL A 363 -4.81 14.75 -9.56
N ASP A 364 -3.60 15.23 -9.88
CA ASP A 364 -3.01 15.20 -11.22
C ASP A 364 -1.90 14.14 -11.19
N TYR A 365 -2.20 12.97 -11.75
CA TYR A 365 -1.31 11.84 -11.85
C TYR A 365 -0.92 11.60 -13.30
N GLY A 366 0.36 11.38 -13.52
CA GLY A 366 0.85 10.90 -14.80
C GLY A 366 2.08 10.02 -14.64
N HIS A 367 2.24 9.08 -15.54
CA HIS A 367 3.52 8.41 -15.72
C HIS A 367 3.82 8.19 -17.20
N THR A 368 5.08 8.03 -17.47
CA THR A 368 5.59 7.71 -18.80
C THR A 368 6.39 6.42 -18.68
N GLU A 369 6.04 5.46 -19.49
CA GLU A 369 6.85 4.29 -19.74
C GLU A 369 7.92 4.67 -20.76
N VAL A 370 9.16 4.33 -20.45
CA VAL A 370 10.33 4.67 -21.24
C VAL A 370 11.05 3.38 -21.59
N GLU A 371 11.20 3.11 -22.87
CA GLU A 371 11.91 1.96 -23.41
C GLU A 371 13.14 2.42 -24.17
N GLY A 372 14.32 1.85 -23.83
CA GLY A 372 15.59 2.24 -24.47
C GLY A 372 15.91 3.75 -24.39
N GLY A 373 15.35 4.46 -23.39
CA GLY A 373 15.52 5.90 -23.25
C GLY A 373 14.48 6.76 -23.97
N SER A 374 13.60 6.17 -24.79
CA SER A 374 12.54 6.88 -25.53
C SER A 374 11.19 6.71 -24.87
N PRO A 375 10.32 7.76 -24.80
CA PRO A 375 8.95 7.63 -24.29
C PRO A 375 8.13 6.66 -25.16
N PHE A 376 7.49 5.69 -24.53
CA PHE A 376 6.74 4.63 -25.18
C PHE A 376 5.24 4.79 -25.00
N THR A 377 4.76 4.86 -23.74
CA THR A 377 3.36 5.10 -23.39
C THR A 377 3.25 6.15 -22.28
N LYS A 378 2.26 7.03 -22.39
CA LYS A 378 1.96 8.06 -21.40
C LYS A 378 0.57 7.87 -20.82
N PHE A 379 0.51 7.66 -19.51
CA PHE A 379 -0.72 7.59 -18.74
C PHE A 379 -1.01 8.92 -18.06
N LYS A 380 -2.29 9.31 -18.05
CA LYS A 380 -2.77 10.49 -17.32
C LYS A 380 -4.07 10.18 -16.59
N ASN A 381 -4.18 10.63 -15.34
CA ASN A 381 -5.36 10.41 -14.51
C ASN A 381 -5.62 11.67 -13.67
N ASP A 382 -6.53 12.53 -14.15
CA ASP A 382 -6.95 13.75 -13.47
C ASP A 382 -8.25 13.46 -12.70
N VAL A 383 -8.23 13.62 -11.38
CA VAL A 383 -9.35 13.25 -10.53
C VAL A 383 -9.70 14.32 -9.51
N GLY A 384 -10.98 14.64 -9.40
CA GLY A 384 -11.56 15.35 -8.28
C GLY A 384 -12.40 14.38 -7.43
N GLU A 385 -12.08 14.20 -6.16
CA GLU A 385 -12.84 13.39 -5.21
C GLU A 385 -13.28 14.22 -4.02
N GLY A 386 -14.57 14.13 -3.65
CA GLY A 386 -15.08 14.83 -2.50
C GLY A 386 -15.98 13.99 -1.62
N ARG A 387 -16.00 14.33 -0.33
CA ARG A 387 -16.78 13.66 0.70
C ARG A 387 -17.30 14.65 1.72
N VAL A 388 -18.60 14.54 2.03
CA VAL A 388 -19.25 15.23 3.16
C VAL A 388 -19.79 14.17 4.12
N GLU A 389 -19.53 14.32 5.41
CA GLU A 389 -20.01 13.41 6.44
C GLU A 389 -20.57 14.20 7.62
N ALA A 390 -21.75 13.83 8.08
CA ALA A 390 -22.35 14.29 9.31
C ALA A 390 -22.36 13.14 10.33
N ARG A 391 -21.62 13.29 11.42
CA ARG A 391 -21.60 12.33 12.54
C ARG A 391 -22.62 12.77 13.59
N HIS A 392 -23.43 11.82 14.07
CA HIS A 392 -24.45 12.10 15.06
C HIS A 392 -24.35 11.21 16.29
N ASN A 393 -24.86 11.74 17.41
CA ASN A 393 -25.07 11.09 18.69
C ASN A 393 -26.44 11.50 19.29
N ALA A 394 -27.42 11.70 18.42
CA ALA A 394 -28.73 12.27 18.77
C ALA A 394 -29.55 11.42 19.74
N LEU A 395 -29.36 10.11 19.73
CA LEU A 395 -30.06 9.17 20.59
C LEU A 395 -29.09 8.46 21.56
N PRO A 396 -29.52 8.13 22.77
CA PRO A 396 -28.73 7.35 23.70
C PRO A 396 -28.25 6.04 23.06
N ASN A 397 -26.98 5.71 23.23
CA ASN A 397 -26.37 4.48 22.73
C ASN A 397 -26.38 4.28 21.21
N LEU A 398 -26.86 5.26 20.42
CA LEU A 398 -26.85 5.23 18.98
C LEU A 398 -25.95 6.35 18.45
N THR A 399 -24.88 5.96 17.77
CA THR A 399 -24.00 6.88 17.05
C THR A 399 -23.92 6.47 15.60
N GLY A 400 -23.70 7.42 14.72
CA GLY A 400 -23.64 7.07 13.30
C GLY A 400 -23.12 8.19 12.44
N THR A 401 -23.04 7.90 11.15
CA THR A 401 -22.58 8.82 10.12
C THR A 401 -23.51 8.76 8.92
N PHE A 402 -23.92 9.91 8.42
CA PHE A 402 -24.52 10.06 7.10
C PHE A 402 -23.48 10.70 6.19
N GLY A 403 -23.37 10.26 4.95
CA GLY A 403 -22.36 10.81 4.05
C GLY A 403 -22.78 10.81 2.59
N ALA A 404 -22.20 11.76 1.85
CA ALA A 404 -22.21 11.82 0.40
C ALA A 404 -20.75 11.79 -0.10
N HIS A 405 -20.55 11.13 -1.22
CA HIS A 405 -19.23 10.92 -1.81
C HIS A 405 -19.34 11.01 -3.33
N TRP A 406 -18.44 11.76 -3.98
CA TRP A 406 -18.42 11.88 -5.44
C TRP A 406 -17.00 11.83 -5.99
N ILE A 407 -16.87 11.35 -7.22
CA ILE A 407 -15.65 11.28 -8.00
C ILE A 407 -15.94 11.79 -9.41
N ASP A 408 -15.06 12.64 -9.94
CA ASP A 408 -14.98 13.01 -11.37
C ASP A 408 -13.57 12.70 -11.85
N ARG A 409 -13.42 11.76 -12.80
CA ARG A 409 -12.16 11.22 -13.26
C ARG A 409 -12.05 11.35 -14.77
N ASN A 410 -10.91 11.86 -15.24
CA ASN A 410 -10.53 11.85 -16.65
C ASN A 410 -9.26 11.00 -16.78
N PHE A 411 -9.35 9.93 -17.55
CA PHE A 411 -8.27 8.97 -17.74
C PHE A 411 -7.88 8.87 -19.20
N SER A 412 -6.58 8.73 -19.48
CA SER A 412 -6.07 8.41 -20.82
C SER A 412 -4.76 7.63 -20.73
N ALA A 413 -4.56 6.69 -21.66
CA ALA A 413 -3.31 5.98 -21.91
C ALA A 413 -3.00 6.12 -23.40
N LEU A 414 -1.97 6.87 -23.75
CA LEU A 414 -1.60 7.23 -25.14
C LEU A 414 -0.16 6.83 -25.43
N GLY A 415 0.06 6.07 -26.50
CA GLY A 415 1.37 5.59 -26.91
C GLY A 415 1.29 4.34 -27.76
N VAL A 416 2.37 3.57 -27.80
CA VAL A 416 2.45 2.32 -28.57
C VAL A 416 1.58 1.25 -27.91
N GLU A 417 1.58 1.16 -26.58
CA GLU A 417 0.68 0.33 -25.78
C GLU A 417 -0.61 1.07 -25.42
N THR A 418 -1.18 1.84 -26.36
CA THR A 418 -2.47 2.51 -26.11
C THR A 418 -3.57 1.45 -26.10
N PHE A 419 -3.98 1.05 -24.93
CA PHE A 419 -5.00 0.01 -24.79
C PHE A 419 -6.30 0.49 -24.11
N VAL A 420 -6.36 1.74 -23.63
CA VAL A 420 -7.59 2.34 -23.07
C VAL A 420 -7.77 3.73 -23.65
N PRO A 421 -8.90 4.03 -24.31
CA PRO A 421 -9.16 5.35 -24.89
C PRO A 421 -9.35 6.41 -23.82
N PRO A 422 -9.17 7.71 -24.14
CA PRO A 422 -9.55 8.79 -23.23
C PRO A 422 -10.98 8.58 -22.73
N THR A 423 -11.16 8.50 -21.41
CA THR A 423 -12.44 8.13 -20.80
C THR A 423 -12.74 9.03 -19.62
N LYS A 424 -14.00 9.45 -19.52
CA LYS A 424 -14.50 10.21 -18.38
C LYS A 424 -15.41 9.33 -17.54
N GLN A 425 -15.13 9.29 -16.23
CA GLN A 425 -15.91 8.54 -15.25
C GLN A 425 -16.40 9.47 -14.16
N ARG A 426 -17.69 9.38 -13.81
CA ARG A 426 -18.28 10.08 -12.68
C ARG A 426 -18.99 9.10 -11.77
N SER A 427 -18.87 9.29 -10.47
CA SER A 427 -19.66 8.54 -9.51
C SER A 427 -20.22 9.44 -8.42
N LEU A 428 -21.41 9.09 -7.92
CA LEU A 428 -22.06 9.72 -6.79
C LEU A 428 -22.65 8.64 -5.88
N GLY A 429 -22.32 8.71 -4.60
CA GLY A 429 -22.80 7.76 -3.61
C GLY A 429 -23.30 8.43 -2.34
N PHE A 430 -24.37 7.88 -1.78
CA PHE A 430 -24.93 8.26 -0.48
C PHE A 430 -24.85 7.05 0.44
N TYR A 431 -24.49 7.26 1.68
CA TYR A 431 -24.32 6.17 2.65
C TYR A 431 -24.67 6.59 4.07
N THR A 432 -24.98 5.60 4.87
CA THR A 432 -25.08 5.73 6.32
C THR A 432 -24.43 4.54 7.01
N THR A 433 -23.83 4.79 8.15
CA THR A 433 -23.36 3.76 9.09
C THR A 433 -23.89 4.09 10.47
N GLN A 434 -24.37 3.07 11.19
CA GLN A 434 -25.00 3.23 12.49
C GLN A 434 -24.43 2.19 13.47
N ASP A 435 -24.08 2.62 14.66
CA ASP A 435 -23.58 1.79 15.75
C ASP A 435 -24.52 1.95 16.96
N TYR A 436 -25.16 0.84 17.35
CA TYR A 436 -26.05 0.78 18.51
C TYR A 436 -25.45 -0.11 19.59
N THR A 437 -25.26 0.45 20.79
CA THR A 437 -24.71 -0.28 21.94
C THR A 437 -25.82 -0.56 22.96
N TRP A 438 -26.04 -1.82 23.25
CA TRP A 438 -27.06 -2.25 24.22
C TRP A 438 -26.50 -3.34 25.15
N ASN A 439 -26.23 -2.97 26.39
CA ASN A 439 -25.67 -3.86 27.41
C ASN A 439 -24.34 -4.52 26.90
N LYS A 440 -24.37 -5.83 26.68
CA LYS A 440 -23.23 -6.63 26.18
C LYS A 440 -23.19 -6.75 24.65
N TRP A 441 -24.09 -6.08 23.94
CA TRP A 441 -24.23 -6.15 22.50
C TRP A 441 -23.85 -4.83 21.84
N ILE A 442 -23.16 -4.92 20.72
CA ILE A 442 -22.91 -3.80 19.83
C ILE A 442 -23.38 -4.25 18.44
N VAL A 443 -24.36 -3.56 17.91
CA VAL A 443 -24.90 -3.81 16.57
C VAL A 443 -24.44 -2.67 15.66
N ARG A 444 -23.78 -2.99 14.56
CA ARG A 444 -23.33 -2.06 13.55
C ARG A 444 -24.02 -2.35 12.23
N GLY A 445 -24.49 -1.33 11.55
CA GLY A 445 -25.09 -1.45 10.22
C GLY A 445 -24.63 -0.36 9.30
N GLY A 446 -24.61 -0.65 8.01
CA GLY A 446 -24.30 0.34 6.99
C GLY A 446 -25.02 0.03 5.68
N ILE A 447 -25.38 1.07 4.97
CA ILE A 447 -25.97 0.99 3.64
C ILE A 447 -25.37 2.08 2.74
N ARG A 448 -25.14 1.75 1.47
CA ARG A 448 -24.67 2.70 0.44
C ARG A 448 -25.41 2.46 -0.86
N PHE A 449 -25.89 3.53 -1.45
CA PHE A 449 -26.30 3.58 -2.85
C PHE A 449 -25.28 4.39 -3.64
N GLU A 450 -24.89 3.89 -4.80
CA GLU A 450 -23.91 4.52 -5.68
C GLU A 450 -24.35 4.42 -7.13
N GLN A 451 -24.19 5.52 -7.87
CA GLN A 451 -24.32 5.59 -9.32
C GLN A 451 -22.96 5.89 -9.93
N ALA A 452 -22.58 5.15 -10.98
CA ALA A 452 -21.37 5.38 -11.76
C ALA A 452 -21.72 5.49 -13.23
N HIS A 453 -21.16 6.50 -13.89
CA HIS A 453 -21.34 6.82 -15.28
C HIS A 453 -19.97 6.83 -15.96
N VAL A 454 -19.79 6.01 -17.00
CA VAL A 454 -18.54 5.91 -17.77
C VAL A 454 -18.85 6.35 -19.20
N ASN A 455 -18.13 7.36 -19.66
CA ASN A 455 -18.25 7.90 -21.01
C ASN A 455 -16.91 7.70 -21.74
N PRO A 456 -16.82 6.72 -22.66
CA PRO A 456 -15.67 6.57 -23.54
C PRO A 456 -15.59 7.80 -24.46
N GLY A 457 -14.41 8.40 -24.55
CA GLY A 457 -14.16 9.57 -25.43
C GLY A 457 -14.01 9.20 -26.91
N ALA A 458 -14.39 7.98 -27.28
CA ALA A 458 -14.33 7.45 -28.63
C ALA A 458 -15.60 6.65 -28.95
N SER A 459 -16.05 6.65 -30.20
CA SER A 459 -17.18 5.85 -30.68
C SER A 459 -16.81 4.39 -31.01
N GLU A 460 -15.52 4.12 -31.12
CA GLU A 460 -14.99 2.80 -31.43
C GLU A 460 -13.58 2.62 -30.83
N LEU A 461 -13.20 1.38 -30.53
CA LEU A 461 -11.84 1.00 -30.23
C LEU A 461 -11.17 0.49 -31.50
N LYS A 462 -10.02 1.06 -31.85
CA LYS A 462 -9.22 0.63 -32.98
C LYS A 462 -7.77 0.49 -32.53
N LEU A 463 -7.20 -0.66 -32.74
CA LEU A 463 -5.78 -0.87 -32.52
C LEU A 463 -5.01 -0.15 -33.65
N ARG A 464 -4.06 0.70 -33.27
CA ARG A 464 -3.26 1.49 -34.22
C ARG A 464 -2.40 0.55 -35.05
N GLY A 465 -2.40 0.72 -36.37
CA GLY A 465 -1.61 -0.11 -37.30
C GLY A 465 -2.26 -1.46 -37.64
N SER A 466 -3.20 -1.97 -36.84
CA SER A 466 -3.79 -3.30 -37.02
C SER A 466 -4.85 -3.34 -38.13
N ALA A 467 -4.91 -4.47 -38.87
CA ALA A 467 -5.96 -4.79 -39.80
C ALA A 467 -7.27 -5.28 -39.12
N LEU A 468 -7.30 -5.36 -37.80
CA LEU A 468 -8.49 -5.77 -37.05
C LEU A 468 -9.60 -4.76 -37.22
N PRO A 469 -10.89 -5.23 -37.36
CA PRO A 469 -12.00 -4.32 -37.45
C PRO A 469 -12.18 -3.54 -36.14
N PRO A 470 -12.57 -2.26 -36.20
CA PRO A 470 -12.82 -1.47 -35.02
C PRO A 470 -13.98 -2.06 -34.22
N VAL A 471 -13.90 -2.02 -32.88
CA VAL A 471 -14.92 -2.46 -31.95
C VAL A 471 -15.78 -1.25 -31.59
N PRO A 472 -17.08 -1.21 -31.94
CA PRO A 472 -17.94 -0.08 -31.62
C PRO A 472 -18.12 0.04 -30.10
N LEU A 473 -18.09 1.27 -29.60
CA LEU A 473 -18.31 1.61 -28.19
C LEU A 473 -19.66 2.29 -28.00
N PRO A 474 -20.33 2.02 -26.86
CA PRO A 474 -21.52 2.78 -26.49
C PRO A 474 -21.13 4.23 -26.08
N ASN A 475 -22.07 5.16 -26.25
CA ASN A 475 -21.87 6.55 -25.86
C ASN A 475 -21.66 6.71 -24.35
N ALA A 476 -22.29 5.84 -23.55
CA ALA A 476 -22.17 5.82 -22.11
C ALA A 476 -22.51 4.43 -21.54
N LEU A 477 -21.95 4.15 -20.37
CA LEU A 477 -22.23 2.97 -19.56
C LEU A 477 -22.65 3.43 -18.16
N ASP A 478 -23.83 3.00 -17.72
CA ASP A 478 -24.42 3.38 -16.44
C ASP A 478 -24.52 2.18 -15.50
N TYR A 479 -24.06 2.37 -14.26
CA TYR A 479 -24.11 1.35 -13.23
C TYR A 479 -24.75 1.89 -11.95
N GLN A 480 -25.56 1.05 -11.31
CA GLN A 480 -26.16 1.32 -10.01
C GLN A 480 -25.75 0.21 -9.04
N ALA A 481 -25.26 0.58 -7.86
CA ALA A 481 -24.79 -0.35 -6.86
C ALA A 481 -25.44 -0.06 -5.51
N LEU A 482 -26.08 -1.07 -4.92
CA LEU A 482 -26.58 -1.05 -3.55
C LEU A 482 -25.73 -2.01 -2.72
N SER A 483 -25.02 -1.48 -1.73
CA SER A 483 -24.18 -2.22 -0.80
C SER A 483 -24.73 -2.09 0.62
N ALA A 484 -24.66 -3.15 1.40
CA ALA A 484 -25.08 -3.17 2.80
C ALA A 484 -24.11 -3.98 3.66
N SER A 485 -24.00 -3.59 4.91
CA SER A 485 -23.18 -4.29 5.91
C SER A 485 -23.89 -4.37 7.24
N SER A 486 -23.65 -5.44 7.99
CA SER A 486 -24.13 -5.63 9.36
C SER A 486 -23.07 -6.36 10.16
N ALA A 487 -22.85 -5.94 11.40
CA ALA A 487 -22.04 -6.68 12.34
C ALA A 487 -22.73 -6.70 13.71
N ILE A 488 -22.73 -7.85 14.35
CA ILE A 488 -23.21 -8.06 15.70
C ILE A 488 -22.02 -8.53 16.53
N GLN A 489 -21.67 -7.76 17.54
CA GLN A 489 -20.66 -8.10 18.52
C GLN A 489 -21.33 -8.39 19.87
N TRP A 490 -21.02 -9.54 20.44
CA TRP A 490 -21.47 -9.94 21.76
C TRP A 490 -20.27 -10.06 22.71
N ASN A 491 -20.33 -9.36 23.84
CA ASN A 491 -19.31 -9.36 24.88
C ASN A 491 -19.84 -10.15 26.10
N PRO A 492 -19.83 -11.50 26.09
CA PRO A 492 -20.35 -12.31 27.19
C PRO A 492 -19.62 -12.04 28.50
N LEU A 493 -18.32 -11.85 28.42
CA LEU A 493 -17.39 -11.52 29.49
C LEU A 493 -16.64 -10.23 29.19
N PRO A 494 -16.09 -9.53 30.17
CA PRO A 494 -15.34 -8.28 29.92
C PRO A 494 -14.13 -8.43 28.98
N ASP A 495 -13.56 -9.61 28.93
CA ASP A 495 -12.36 -9.98 28.19
C ASP A 495 -12.61 -10.82 26.92
N VAL A 496 -13.90 -11.09 26.60
CA VAL A 496 -14.29 -11.88 25.42
C VAL A 496 -15.24 -11.10 24.53
N ALA A 497 -14.93 -11.03 23.24
CA ALA A 497 -15.84 -10.54 22.22
C ALA A 497 -16.01 -11.57 21.11
N LEU A 498 -17.26 -11.86 20.77
CA LEU A 498 -17.67 -12.66 19.62
C LEU A 498 -18.31 -11.73 18.61
N THR A 499 -17.84 -11.76 17.37
CA THR A 499 -18.35 -10.87 16.31
C THR A 499 -18.77 -11.69 15.10
N MET A 500 -19.98 -11.43 14.61
CA MET A 500 -20.45 -11.92 13.32
C MET A 500 -20.67 -10.74 12.40
N THR A 501 -20.09 -10.77 11.19
CA THR A 501 -20.22 -9.72 10.19
C THR A 501 -20.78 -10.30 8.91
N LEU A 502 -21.78 -9.63 8.34
CA LEU A 502 -22.35 -9.93 7.02
C LEU A 502 -22.26 -8.69 6.15
N ASN A 503 -21.63 -8.82 4.99
CA ASN A 503 -21.50 -7.73 4.03
C ASN A 503 -22.03 -8.18 2.65
N ARG A 504 -22.72 -7.28 1.99
CA ARG A 504 -23.05 -7.37 0.57
C ARG A 504 -22.52 -6.13 -0.12
N GLY A 505 -21.44 -6.28 -0.89
CA GLY A 505 -20.82 -5.19 -1.65
C GLY A 505 -21.06 -5.35 -3.13
N LYS A 506 -21.35 -4.24 -3.83
CA LYS A 506 -21.42 -4.19 -5.30
C LYS A 506 -20.37 -3.24 -5.83
N ARG A 507 -19.65 -3.66 -6.88
CA ARG A 507 -18.64 -2.88 -7.57
C ARG A 507 -18.98 -2.77 -9.06
N PRO A 508 -19.07 -1.54 -9.62
CA PRO A 508 -19.04 -1.36 -11.06
C PRO A 508 -17.71 -1.86 -11.65
N PRO A 509 -17.69 -2.30 -12.92
CA PRO A 509 -16.45 -2.59 -13.62
C PRO A 509 -15.54 -1.34 -13.72
N ASP A 510 -14.23 -1.53 -13.72
CA ASP A 510 -13.25 -0.44 -13.93
C ASP A 510 -13.11 -0.14 -15.43
N ILE A 511 -12.56 1.02 -15.74
CA ILE A 511 -12.36 1.52 -17.11
C ILE A 511 -11.59 0.50 -17.96
N GLN A 512 -10.51 -0.08 -17.44
CA GLN A 512 -9.73 -1.09 -18.14
C GLN A 512 -10.54 -2.36 -18.42
N GLU A 513 -11.28 -2.85 -17.43
CA GLU A 513 -12.11 -4.05 -17.58
C GLU A 513 -13.15 -3.89 -18.69
N LEU A 514 -13.60 -2.66 -18.93
CA LEU A 514 -14.59 -2.34 -19.96
C LEU A 514 -13.97 -2.06 -21.34
N LEU A 515 -12.84 -1.35 -21.38
CA LEU A 515 -12.38 -0.65 -22.58
C LEU A 515 -10.97 -1.03 -23.03
N ALA A 516 -10.30 -2.01 -22.40
CA ALA A 516 -8.98 -2.45 -22.83
C ALA A 516 -9.02 -3.02 -24.26
N LEU A 517 -8.07 -2.62 -25.12
CA LEU A 517 -7.82 -3.25 -26.41
C LEU A 517 -6.37 -3.01 -26.82
N GLY A 518 -5.50 -3.95 -26.57
CA GLY A 518 -4.11 -3.82 -27.01
C GLY A 518 -3.13 -4.69 -26.25
N PRO A 519 -1.86 -4.66 -26.66
CA PRO A 519 -0.78 -5.34 -25.98
C PRO A 519 -0.53 -4.69 -24.60
N HIS A 520 -0.18 -5.52 -23.64
CA HIS A 520 0.26 -5.16 -22.31
C HIS A 520 1.53 -5.98 -22.05
N LEU A 521 2.64 -5.46 -22.48
CA LEU A 521 3.89 -6.21 -22.57
C LEU A 521 4.45 -6.56 -21.18
N SER A 522 4.24 -5.72 -20.17
CA SER A 522 4.68 -6.00 -18.79
C SER A 522 4.07 -7.29 -18.22
N THR A 523 2.88 -7.67 -18.66
CA THR A 523 2.20 -8.92 -18.29
C THR A 523 2.27 -9.99 -19.38
N ARG A 524 2.96 -9.74 -20.49
CA ARG A 524 3.03 -10.62 -21.68
C ARG A 524 1.63 -11.03 -22.17
N SER A 525 0.74 -10.09 -22.28
CA SER A 525 -0.65 -10.32 -22.68
C SER A 525 -1.11 -9.31 -23.72
N PHE A 526 -2.12 -9.69 -24.49
CA PHE A 526 -2.98 -8.78 -25.22
C PHE A 526 -4.33 -8.79 -24.52
N GLU A 527 -4.82 -7.63 -24.08
CA GLU A 527 -6.02 -7.54 -23.29
C GLU A 527 -7.20 -7.00 -24.09
N ILE A 528 -8.37 -7.62 -23.92
CA ILE A 528 -9.63 -7.21 -24.55
C ILE A 528 -10.66 -6.93 -23.44
N GLY A 529 -11.13 -5.69 -23.38
CA GLY A 529 -12.20 -5.25 -22.48
C GLY A 529 -13.57 -5.78 -22.91
N ASN A 530 -14.54 -5.64 -22.01
CA ASN A 530 -15.89 -6.12 -22.26
C ASN A 530 -16.93 -5.11 -21.74
N VAL A 531 -17.54 -4.37 -22.64
CA VAL A 531 -18.59 -3.38 -22.31
C VAL A 531 -19.90 -3.98 -21.80
N GLN A 532 -20.07 -5.31 -21.85
CA GLN A 532 -21.24 -6.02 -21.35
C GLN A 532 -21.12 -6.48 -19.90
N LEU A 533 -19.97 -6.19 -19.24
CA LEU A 533 -19.75 -6.56 -17.84
C LEU A 533 -20.82 -5.93 -16.93
N LYS A 534 -21.29 -6.74 -15.99
CA LYS A 534 -22.23 -6.35 -14.93
C LYS A 534 -21.48 -6.02 -13.66
N ASN A 535 -22.16 -5.40 -12.70
CA ASN A 535 -21.61 -5.22 -11.36
C ASN A 535 -21.14 -6.57 -10.79
N GLU A 536 -19.93 -6.58 -10.25
CA GLU A 536 -19.45 -7.63 -9.39
C GLU A 536 -20.15 -7.51 -8.02
N THR A 537 -20.64 -8.62 -7.47
CA THR A 537 -21.36 -8.63 -6.20
C THR A 537 -20.70 -9.61 -5.24
N VAL A 538 -20.18 -9.12 -4.13
CA VAL A 538 -19.57 -9.93 -3.07
C VAL A 538 -20.55 -10.07 -1.91
N ASN A 539 -20.83 -11.31 -1.50
CA ASN A 539 -21.53 -11.65 -0.27
C ASN A 539 -20.51 -12.28 0.70
N MET A 540 -20.28 -11.64 1.82
CA MET A 540 -19.23 -11.99 2.78
C MET A 540 -19.84 -12.31 4.13
N ALA A 541 -19.38 -13.37 4.75
CA ALA A 541 -19.66 -13.72 6.15
C ALA A 541 -18.34 -13.90 6.89
N ASP A 542 -18.19 -13.22 8.01
CA ASP A 542 -17.03 -13.32 8.92
C ASP A 542 -17.49 -13.67 10.31
N PHE A 543 -16.71 -14.52 10.98
CA PHE A 543 -16.86 -14.83 12.40
C PHE A 543 -15.54 -14.55 13.11
N GLY A 544 -15.58 -13.65 14.11
CA GLY A 544 -14.43 -13.21 14.89
C GLY A 544 -14.56 -13.62 16.36
N PHE A 545 -13.47 -14.10 16.93
CA PHE A 545 -13.27 -14.34 18.36
C PHE A 545 -12.09 -13.52 18.85
N ASP A 546 -12.32 -12.61 19.78
CA ASP A 546 -11.29 -11.84 20.47
C ASP A 546 -11.34 -12.17 21.97
N TRP A 547 -10.20 -12.59 22.51
CA TRP A 547 -10.03 -12.83 23.96
C TRP A 547 -8.80 -12.08 24.44
N LYS A 548 -8.92 -11.42 25.60
CA LYS A 548 -7.85 -10.64 26.19
C LYS A 548 -7.81 -10.84 27.69
N SER A 549 -6.76 -11.46 28.20
CA SER A 549 -6.43 -11.50 29.61
C SER A 549 -5.24 -10.60 29.92
N GLU A 550 -4.78 -10.58 31.17
CA GLU A 550 -3.60 -9.81 31.58
C GLU A 550 -2.30 -10.20 30.87
N ARG A 551 -2.17 -11.46 30.46
CA ARG A 551 -0.94 -12.00 29.88
C ARG A 551 -1.10 -12.54 28.47
N ILE A 552 -2.31 -12.85 28.05
CA ILE A 552 -2.59 -13.50 26.77
C ILE A 552 -3.68 -12.71 26.07
N SER A 553 -3.50 -12.43 24.80
CA SER A 553 -4.57 -12.02 23.90
C SER A 553 -4.62 -12.95 22.70
N ALA A 554 -5.81 -13.33 22.30
CA ALA A 554 -6.03 -14.16 21.12
C ALA A 554 -7.08 -13.51 20.23
N ARG A 555 -6.80 -13.47 18.94
CA ARG A 555 -7.73 -13.07 17.88
C ARG A 555 -7.77 -14.15 16.84
N ILE A 556 -8.95 -14.65 16.55
CA ILE A 556 -9.19 -15.67 15.51
C ILE A 556 -10.36 -15.18 14.67
N ASN A 557 -10.19 -15.19 13.36
CA ASN A 557 -11.23 -14.80 12.42
C ASN A 557 -11.31 -15.83 11.29
N GLY A 558 -12.52 -16.36 11.05
CA GLY A 558 -12.84 -17.19 9.90
C GLY A 558 -13.77 -16.45 8.95
N TYR A 559 -13.59 -16.60 7.64
CA TYR A 559 -14.41 -15.89 6.66
C TYR A 559 -14.71 -16.75 5.43
N TYR A 560 -15.86 -16.43 4.85
CA TYR A 560 -16.30 -16.99 3.57
C TYR A 560 -16.92 -15.88 2.73
N ASN A 561 -16.47 -15.75 1.48
CA ASN A 561 -16.94 -14.77 0.52
C ASN A 561 -17.39 -15.50 -0.74
N ARG A 562 -18.61 -15.22 -1.19
CA ARG A 562 -19.11 -15.62 -2.50
C ARG A 562 -19.26 -14.38 -3.38
N THR A 563 -18.60 -14.41 -4.52
CA THR A 563 -18.64 -13.33 -5.50
C THR A 563 -19.40 -13.79 -6.74
N ASP A 564 -20.51 -13.14 -6.99
CA ASP A 564 -21.26 -13.30 -8.24
C ASP A 564 -20.69 -12.32 -9.28
N ASN A 565 -20.53 -12.79 -10.53
CA ASN A 565 -19.95 -12.03 -11.64
C ASN A 565 -18.51 -11.53 -11.31
N TYR A 566 -17.67 -12.35 -10.70
CA TYR A 566 -16.27 -12.02 -10.47
C TYR A 566 -15.57 -11.74 -11.78
N ILE A 567 -15.04 -10.53 -11.96
CA ILE A 567 -14.38 -10.09 -13.19
C ILE A 567 -12.95 -10.61 -13.21
N TYR A 568 -12.54 -11.27 -14.27
CA TYR A 568 -11.20 -11.83 -14.42
C TYR A 568 -10.75 -11.83 -15.88
N LEU A 569 -9.47 -11.95 -16.12
CA LEU A 569 -8.89 -12.14 -17.44
C LEU A 569 -8.93 -13.62 -17.81
N ARG A 570 -9.75 -13.94 -18.80
CA ARG A 570 -9.87 -15.31 -19.37
C ARG A 570 -8.94 -15.44 -20.57
N ASN A 571 -8.06 -16.43 -20.55
CA ASN A 571 -7.27 -16.79 -21.74
C ASN A 571 -8.23 -17.28 -22.85
N THR A 572 -8.13 -16.66 -24.02
CA THR A 572 -8.99 -17.00 -25.18
C THR A 572 -8.49 -18.22 -25.95
N GLY A 573 -7.24 -18.67 -25.72
CA GLY A 573 -6.55 -19.67 -26.51
C GLY A 573 -5.99 -19.13 -27.83
N LEU A 574 -6.13 -17.83 -28.09
CA LEU A 574 -5.56 -17.14 -29.23
C LEU A 574 -4.27 -16.41 -28.83
N VAL A 575 -3.44 -16.11 -29.82
CA VAL A 575 -2.22 -15.33 -29.64
C VAL A 575 -2.25 -14.10 -30.56
N TYR A 576 -1.61 -13.03 -30.11
CA TYR A 576 -1.34 -11.83 -30.90
C TYR A 576 0.13 -11.85 -31.29
N GLU A 577 0.39 -11.82 -32.58
CA GLU A 577 1.71 -11.73 -33.17
C GLU A 577 2.10 -10.25 -33.24
N ILE A 578 3.10 -9.85 -32.48
CA ILE A 578 3.47 -8.43 -32.30
C ILE A 578 4.01 -7.84 -33.59
N ASP A 579 4.91 -8.53 -34.28
CA ASP A 579 5.61 -8.01 -35.45
C ASP A 579 4.68 -7.75 -36.65
N ASN A 580 3.67 -8.60 -36.81
CA ASN A 580 2.71 -8.52 -37.92
C ASN A 580 1.35 -7.92 -37.51
N GLU A 581 1.16 -7.60 -36.21
CA GLU A 581 -0.08 -7.05 -35.66
C GLU A 581 -1.33 -7.88 -35.98
N VAL A 582 -1.22 -9.20 -35.95
CA VAL A 582 -2.32 -10.12 -36.30
C VAL A 582 -2.64 -11.11 -35.18
N ILE A 583 -3.93 -11.48 -35.10
CA ILE A 583 -4.41 -12.53 -34.20
C ILE A 583 -4.34 -13.90 -34.89
N ARG A 584 -3.77 -14.89 -34.20
CA ARG A 584 -3.63 -16.25 -34.70
C ARG A 584 -4.10 -17.28 -33.67
N GLN A 585 -4.31 -18.52 -34.13
CA GLN A 585 -4.57 -19.66 -33.26
C GLN A 585 -3.29 -20.21 -32.61
N ARG A 586 -2.15 -20.03 -33.23
CA ARG A 586 -0.83 -20.43 -32.75
C ARG A 586 0.21 -19.46 -33.24
N CYS A 587 1.25 -19.28 -32.46
CA CYS A 587 2.42 -18.52 -32.87
C CYS A 587 3.09 -19.20 -34.07
N VAL A 588 3.53 -18.41 -35.03
CA VAL A 588 4.35 -18.90 -36.14
C VAL A 588 5.79 -18.95 -35.63
N SER A 589 6.57 -19.97 -36.06
CA SER A 589 8.00 -20.02 -35.75
C SER A 589 8.65 -18.70 -36.19
N ASP A 590 9.53 -18.15 -35.38
CA ASP A 590 10.26 -16.91 -35.57
C ASP A 590 9.47 -15.59 -35.38
N SER A 591 8.27 -15.65 -34.78
CA SER A 591 7.46 -14.45 -34.46
C SER A 591 7.27 -14.27 -32.97
N GLU A 592 7.28 -13.03 -32.49
CA GLU A 592 6.90 -12.72 -31.11
C GLU A 592 5.38 -12.74 -30.93
N CYS A 593 4.92 -13.58 -29.99
CA CYS A 593 3.50 -13.69 -29.71
C CYS A 593 3.22 -13.53 -28.21
N VAL A 594 2.12 -12.87 -27.93
CA VAL A 594 1.54 -12.83 -26.58
C VAL A 594 0.15 -13.46 -26.54
N SER A 595 -0.19 -14.12 -25.44
CA SER A 595 -1.51 -14.70 -25.28
C SER A 595 -2.59 -13.61 -25.20
N ILE A 596 -3.75 -13.87 -25.84
CA ILE A 596 -4.89 -12.96 -25.79
C ILE A 596 -5.78 -13.33 -24.62
N PHE A 597 -6.01 -12.35 -23.75
CA PHE A 597 -6.94 -12.42 -22.62
C PHE A 597 -8.10 -11.47 -22.84
N ALA A 598 -9.31 -11.93 -22.53
CA ALA A 598 -10.52 -11.11 -22.55
C ALA A 598 -11.10 -11.00 -21.15
N TYR A 599 -11.56 -9.81 -20.78
CA TYR A 599 -12.30 -9.63 -19.54
C TYR A 599 -13.65 -10.35 -19.59
N ASP A 600 -13.89 -11.21 -18.62
CA ASP A 600 -15.06 -12.08 -18.52
C ASP A 600 -15.53 -12.17 -17.07
N GLN A 601 -16.70 -12.78 -16.85
CA GLN A 601 -17.28 -12.91 -15.53
C GLN A 601 -17.62 -14.36 -15.19
N ARG A 602 -17.21 -14.80 -14.00
CA ARG A 602 -17.57 -16.09 -13.40
C ARG A 602 -17.90 -15.90 -11.92
N ASN A 603 -18.69 -16.79 -11.36
CA ASN A 603 -18.85 -16.82 -9.91
C ASN A 603 -17.62 -17.44 -9.27
N ALA A 604 -17.18 -16.84 -8.15
CA ALA A 604 -16.03 -17.30 -7.39
C ALA A 604 -16.35 -17.34 -5.89
N GLU A 605 -15.64 -18.18 -5.16
CA GLU A 605 -15.71 -18.25 -3.69
C GLU A 605 -14.31 -18.13 -3.09
N PHE A 606 -14.23 -17.47 -1.92
CA PHE A 606 -13.00 -17.33 -1.16
C PHE A 606 -13.28 -17.73 0.27
N ALA A 607 -12.51 -18.66 0.80
CA ALA A 607 -12.60 -19.09 2.19
C ALA A 607 -11.24 -19.01 2.87
N GLY A 608 -11.22 -18.61 4.12
CA GLY A 608 -9.95 -18.46 4.81
C GLY A 608 -10.09 -18.19 6.31
N PHE A 609 -8.94 -18.07 6.95
CA PHE A 609 -8.86 -17.70 8.36
C PHE A 609 -7.63 -16.83 8.64
N GLU A 610 -7.69 -16.10 9.73
CA GLU A 610 -6.62 -15.28 10.29
C GLU A 610 -6.55 -15.58 11.80
N SER A 611 -5.38 -15.85 12.35
CA SER A 611 -5.21 -16.08 13.79
C SER A 611 -3.95 -15.42 14.33
N ARG A 612 -4.06 -14.85 15.52
CA ARG A 612 -2.94 -14.26 16.26
C ARG A 612 -3.13 -14.48 17.75
N ILE A 613 -2.08 -14.96 18.38
CA ILE A 613 -2.01 -15.11 19.84
C ILE A 613 -0.78 -14.39 20.33
N ASP A 614 -0.95 -13.42 21.22
CA ASP A 614 0.14 -12.70 21.89
C ASP A 614 0.16 -13.14 23.36
N ALA A 615 1.31 -13.62 23.84
CA ALA A 615 1.50 -14.07 25.21
C ALA A 615 2.68 -13.35 25.86
N THR A 616 2.47 -12.68 27.00
CA THR A 616 3.54 -12.17 27.84
C THR A 616 4.10 -13.32 28.69
N LEU A 617 5.20 -13.90 28.24
CA LEU A 617 5.86 -15.03 28.88
C LEU A 617 6.46 -14.63 30.23
N TYR A 618 7.07 -13.46 30.26
CA TYR A 618 7.78 -12.98 31.45
C TYR A 618 7.66 -11.48 31.61
N LYS A 619 7.28 -11.02 32.79
CA LYS A 619 7.27 -9.60 33.18
C LYS A 619 8.45 -9.35 34.10
N MET A 620 9.34 -8.45 33.72
CA MET A 620 10.53 -8.05 34.49
C MET A 620 10.51 -6.56 34.77
N PRO A 621 11.17 -6.08 35.83
CA PRO A 621 11.26 -4.65 36.10
C PRO A 621 11.88 -3.83 34.94
N ARG A 622 12.74 -4.47 34.14
CA ARG A 622 13.48 -3.84 33.03
C ARG A 622 12.96 -4.19 31.64
N GLY A 623 11.83 -4.88 31.53
CA GLY A 623 11.22 -5.23 30.24
C GLY A 623 10.37 -6.50 30.29
N ASN A 624 9.68 -6.80 29.20
CA ASN A 624 8.84 -7.98 29.07
C ASN A 624 9.29 -8.86 27.91
N VAL A 625 9.12 -10.17 28.09
CA VAL A 625 9.28 -11.16 27.01
C VAL A 625 7.91 -11.44 26.44
N LEU A 626 7.73 -11.23 25.15
CA LEU A 626 6.49 -11.43 24.43
C LEU A 626 6.67 -12.51 23.36
N LEU A 627 5.76 -13.47 23.32
CA LEU A 627 5.62 -14.44 22.23
C LEU A 627 4.37 -14.13 21.46
N THR A 628 4.51 -13.91 20.14
CA THR A 628 3.39 -13.81 19.21
C THR A 628 3.40 -15.04 18.31
N MET A 629 2.29 -15.75 18.20
CA MET A 629 2.04 -16.79 17.20
C MET A 629 0.99 -16.29 16.21
N PHE A 630 1.15 -16.62 14.95
CA PHE A 630 0.23 -16.16 13.91
C PHE A 630 0.08 -17.19 12.79
N SER A 631 -1.08 -17.15 12.15
CA SER A 631 -1.33 -17.92 10.92
C SER A 631 -2.43 -17.26 10.10
N ASP A 632 -2.31 -17.32 8.78
CA ASP A 632 -3.35 -16.89 7.85
C ASP A 632 -3.38 -17.77 6.60
N TYR A 633 -4.57 -17.89 6.03
CA TYR A 633 -4.81 -18.65 4.80
C TYR A 633 -6.01 -18.11 4.06
N VAL A 634 -5.94 -18.13 2.73
CA VAL A 634 -7.09 -17.93 1.84
C VAL A 634 -6.97 -18.81 0.62
N ARG A 635 -8.10 -19.38 0.19
CA ARG A 635 -8.24 -20.06 -1.09
C ARG A 635 -9.38 -19.45 -1.87
N GLY A 636 -9.12 -19.09 -3.13
CA GLY A 636 -10.11 -18.62 -4.08
C GLY A 636 -10.36 -19.68 -5.17
N ARG A 637 -11.63 -19.97 -5.48
CA ARG A 637 -12.03 -20.94 -6.52
C ARG A 637 -13.18 -20.40 -7.35
N PHE A 638 -13.17 -20.71 -8.63
CA PHE A 638 -14.35 -20.56 -9.47
C PHE A 638 -15.37 -21.68 -9.21
N VAL A 639 -16.67 -21.35 -9.17
CA VAL A 639 -17.72 -22.31 -8.78
C VAL A 639 -18.56 -22.83 -9.93
N ASN A 640 -18.56 -22.14 -11.07
CA ASN A 640 -19.31 -22.53 -12.27
C ASN A 640 -18.34 -22.96 -13.39
N GLY A 641 -18.68 -23.99 -14.16
CA GLY A 641 -17.83 -24.58 -15.19
C GLY A 641 -16.71 -25.45 -14.59
N ASP A 642 -15.53 -25.41 -15.21
CA ASP A 642 -14.33 -26.06 -14.65
C ASP A 642 -14.03 -25.40 -13.30
N ARG A 643 -13.92 -26.20 -12.25
CA ARG A 643 -13.63 -25.70 -10.88
C ARG A 643 -12.15 -25.37 -10.74
N ASP A 644 -11.73 -24.30 -11.42
CA ASP A 644 -10.35 -23.81 -11.37
C ASP A 644 -10.10 -22.95 -10.13
N ASP A 645 -8.88 -22.88 -9.67
CA ASP A 645 -8.47 -21.94 -8.62
C ASP A 645 -8.31 -20.51 -9.21
N VAL A 646 -8.60 -19.50 -8.39
CA VAL A 646 -8.43 -18.07 -8.76
C VAL A 646 -6.93 -17.76 -8.79
N PRO A 647 -6.43 -17.05 -9.81
CA PRO A 647 -5.02 -16.70 -9.91
C PRO A 647 -4.49 -15.88 -8.75
N ARG A 648 -3.18 -15.98 -8.49
CA ARG A 648 -2.41 -15.15 -7.55
C ARG A 648 -2.89 -15.23 -6.09
N MET A 649 -3.28 -16.41 -5.65
CA MET A 649 -3.60 -16.66 -4.24
C MET A 649 -2.33 -16.85 -3.41
N PRO A 650 -2.25 -16.24 -2.20
CA PRO A 650 -1.15 -16.49 -1.28
C PRO A 650 -1.20 -17.92 -0.70
N PRO A 651 -0.06 -18.49 -0.31
CA PRO A 651 -0.03 -19.77 0.38
C PRO A 651 -0.49 -19.64 1.83
N LEU A 652 -0.68 -20.76 2.52
CA LEU A 652 -0.78 -20.80 3.98
C LEU A 652 0.51 -20.22 4.59
N ARG A 653 0.36 -19.22 5.48
CA ARG A 653 1.47 -18.67 6.25
C ARG A 653 1.23 -18.89 7.74
N TYR A 654 2.30 -19.23 8.46
CA TYR A 654 2.28 -19.29 9.93
C TYR A 654 3.67 -19.04 10.50
N GLY A 655 3.72 -18.73 11.77
CA GLY A 655 5.00 -18.48 12.42
C GLY A 655 4.89 -18.00 13.84
N ALA A 656 6.06 -17.62 14.37
CA ALA A 656 6.18 -17.08 15.71
C ALA A 656 7.18 -15.92 15.74
N GLU A 657 6.93 -14.99 16.66
CA GLU A 657 7.82 -13.87 16.96
C GLU A 657 8.10 -13.83 18.45
N LEU A 658 9.38 -13.90 18.82
CA LEU A 658 9.82 -13.71 20.18
C LEU A 658 10.37 -12.29 20.32
N GLY A 659 9.71 -11.48 21.15
CA GLY A 659 10.09 -10.10 21.42
C GLY A 659 10.56 -9.92 22.85
N PHE A 660 11.56 -9.05 23.03
CA PHE A 660 11.95 -8.54 24.33
C PHE A 660 12.06 -7.03 24.27
N GLY A 661 11.50 -6.32 25.24
CA GLY A 661 11.63 -4.87 25.23
C GLY A 661 11.05 -4.13 26.39
N ASN A 662 11.38 -2.83 26.44
CA ASN A 662 10.88 -1.86 27.38
C ASN A 662 10.64 -0.49 26.70
N SER A 663 10.50 0.58 27.49
CA SER A 663 10.29 1.93 26.95
C SER A 663 11.47 2.48 26.15
N LEU A 664 12.69 1.99 26.38
CA LEU A 664 13.91 2.49 25.74
C LEU A 664 14.34 1.62 24.55
N TRP A 665 14.28 0.32 24.67
CA TRP A 665 14.76 -0.59 23.64
C TRP A 665 13.83 -1.78 23.43
N ASN A 666 13.80 -2.31 22.20
CA ASN A 666 13.12 -3.55 21.85
C ASN A 666 13.96 -4.34 20.88
N THR A 667 13.82 -5.65 20.98
CA THR A 667 14.32 -6.59 20.00
C THR A 667 13.24 -7.60 19.69
N ALA A 668 13.16 -8.07 18.47
CA ALA A 668 12.27 -9.15 18.10
C ALA A 668 12.94 -10.04 17.04
N LEU A 669 12.67 -11.34 17.15
CA LEU A 669 13.04 -12.34 16.17
C LEU A 669 11.77 -13.02 15.70
N ARG A 670 11.47 -12.91 14.40
CA ARG A 670 10.27 -13.47 13.77
C ARG A 670 10.66 -14.53 12.76
N TYR A 671 10.09 -15.71 12.92
CA TYR A 671 10.13 -16.78 11.95
C TYR A 671 8.77 -16.89 11.26
N THR A 672 8.78 -16.99 9.92
CA THR A 672 7.59 -17.18 9.10
C THR A 672 7.83 -18.37 8.15
N ARG A 673 6.92 -19.32 8.16
CA ARG A 673 6.82 -20.36 7.14
C ARG A 673 5.71 -19.99 6.16
N GLY A 674 6.04 -19.92 4.86
CA GLY A 674 5.08 -19.98 3.77
C GLY A 674 5.08 -21.37 3.17
N GLU A 675 3.92 -22.00 3.06
CA GLU A 675 3.81 -23.32 2.46
C GLU A 675 3.89 -23.24 0.93
N THR A 676 4.10 -24.38 0.28
CA THR A 676 4.03 -24.49 -1.18
C THR A 676 2.64 -24.11 -1.66
N GLN A 677 2.55 -23.20 -2.64
CA GLN A 677 1.29 -22.87 -3.30
C GLN A 677 0.98 -23.93 -4.36
N THR A 678 0.12 -24.88 -4.02
CA THR A 678 -0.26 -26.04 -4.86
C THR A 678 -1.56 -25.84 -5.63
N HIS A 679 -2.16 -24.65 -5.55
CA HIS A 679 -3.44 -24.31 -6.17
C HIS A 679 -3.30 -23.06 -7.07
N PRO A 680 -2.40 -23.11 -8.10
CA PRO A 680 -2.25 -22.00 -9.03
C PRO A 680 -3.50 -21.86 -9.91
N GLY A 681 -3.73 -20.67 -10.44
CA GLY A 681 -4.74 -20.46 -11.49
C GLY A 681 -4.37 -21.17 -12.79
N LYS A 682 -5.31 -21.29 -13.71
CA LYS A 682 -5.19 -22.11 -14.94
C LYS A 682 -3.94 -21.84 -15.79
N ASN A 683 -3.42 -20.63 -15.80
CA ASN A 683 -2.25 -20.24 -16.59
C ASN A 683 -1.06 -19.82 -15.69
N GLU A 684 -0.97 -20.43 -14.52
CA GLU A 684 0.07 -20.14 -13.55
C GLU A 684 0.80 -21.40 -13.13
N THR A 685 2.02 -21.23 -12.66
CA THR A 685 2.82 -22.29 -12.04
C THR A 685 2.65 -22.28 -10.53
N SER A 686 2.85 -23.41 -9.89
CA SER A 686 3.02 -23.49 -8.44
C SER A 686 4.24 -22.69 -7.99
N THR A 687 4.31 -22.30 -6.71
CA THR A 687 5.52 -21.73 -6.12
C THR A 687 5.95 -22.54 -4.91
N GLY A 688 7.26 -22.71 -4.74
CA GLY A 688 7.84 -23.41 -3.60
C GLY A 688 7.51 -22.74 -2.27
N GLY A 689 7.47 -23.53 -1.21
CA GLY A 689 7.39 -22.99 0.16
C GLY A 689 8.71 -22.36 0.58
N TYR A 690 8.68 -21.51 1.61
CA TYR A 690 9.85 -20.76 2.06
C TYR A 690 9.90 -20.59 3.58
N HIS A 691 11.10 -20.29 4.09
CA HIS A 691 11.38 -19.99 5.48
C HIS A 691 11.97 -18.58 5.60
N LEU A 692 11.27 -17.66 6.25
CA LEU A 692 11.78 -16.31 6.48
C LEU A 692 12.12 -16.10 7.95
N LEU A 693 13.34 -15.68 8.20
CA LEU A 693 13.80 -15.22 9.51
C LEU A 693 14.07 -13.71 9.43
N THR A 694 13.39 -12.95 10.28
CA THR A 694 13.50 -11.48 10.37
C THR A 694 13.87 -11.09 11.80
N ALA A 695 14.84 -10.21 11.96
CA ALA A 695 15.20 -9.65 13.27
C ALA A 695 15.00 -8.13 13.26
N THR A 696 14.57 -7.57 14.38
CA THR A 696 14.51 -6.12 14.59
C THR A 696 15.11 -5.75 15.92
N ALA A 697 15.82 -4.65 15.97
CA ALA A 697 16.32 -4.07 17.22
C ALA A 697 16.20 -2.55 17.14
N ASP A 698 15.81 -1.92 18.23
CA ASP A 698 15.78 -0.47 18.29
C ASP A 698 16.06 0.05 19.70
N TYR A 699 16.64 1.24 19.76
CA TYR A 699 17.03 1.92 20.99
C TYR A 699 16.67 3.39 20.94
N GLN A 700 15.96 3.88 21.97
CA GLN A 700 15.59 5.27 22.12
C GLN A 700 16.46 5.95 23.17
N ILE A 701 17.15 6.99 22.77
CA ILE A 701 17.93 7.84 23.64
C ILE A 701 17.12 9.12 23.87
N LYS A 702 16.74 9.37 25.12
CA LYS A 702 16.08 10.62 25.50
C LYS A 702 17.16 11.69 25.71
N ALA A 703 17.20 12.69 24.85
CA ALA A 703 18.19 13.77 24.90
C ALA A 703 17.70 14.99 25.69
N GLY A 704 16.85 14.78 26.70
CA GLY A 704 16.30 15.82 27.56
C GLY A 704 15.46 16.85 26.82
N THR A 705 15.81 18.14 26.93
CA THR A 705 15.09 19.23 26.25
C THR A 705 15.30 19.28 24.75
N TRP A 706 16.32 18.60 24.21
CA TRP A 706 16.70 18.57 22.80
C TRP A 706 15.84 17.61 21.96
N GLY A 707 15.06 16.73 22.62
CA GLY A 707 14.20 15.75 21.95
C GLY A 707 14.64 14.29 22.13
N ASP A 708 14.25 13.41 21.21
CA ASP A 708 14.54 12.00 21.25
C ASP A 708 15.38 11.58 20.03
N LEU A 709 16.40 10.76 20.26
CA LEU A 709 17.16 10.10 19.21
C LEU A 709 16.80 8.62 19.20
N TRP A 710 16.51 8.08 18.04
CA TRP A 710 16.10 6.70 17.82
C TRP A 710 17.02 6.02 16.85
N LEU A 711 17.67 4.94 17.29
CA LEU A 711 18.49 4.05 16.48
C LEU A 711 17.73 2.76 16.25
N PHE A 712 17.72 2.25 15.04
CA PHE A 712 17.12 0.96 14.75
C PHE A 712 17.90 0.17 13.70
N ALA A 713 17.77 -1.15 13.79
CA ALA A 713 18.30 -2.09 12.83
C ALA A 713 17.25 -3.15 12.52
N LYS A 714 17.16 -3.56 11.26
CA LYS A 714 16.34 -4.67 10.80
C LYS A 714 17.20 -5.62 9.98
N GLY A 715 17.05 -6.92 10.19
CA GLY A 715 17.54 -7.95 9.28
C GLY A 715 16.34 -8.61 8.62
N HIS A 716 16.30 -8.65 7.32
CA HIS A 716 15.26 -9.32 6.55
C HIS A 716 15.83 -10.50 5.80
N ASN A 717 15.07 -11.58 5.66
CA ASN A 717 15.47 -12.81 4.99
C ASN A 717 16.86 -13.29 5.45
N LEU A 718 17.08 -13.39 6.78
CA LEU A 718 18.38 -13.72 7.35
C LEU A 718 18.93 -15.11 6.94
N LEU A 719 18.04 -15.99 6.50
CA LEU A 719 18.40 -17.32 5.99
C LEU A 719 18.84 -17.28 4.53
N ASP A 720 18.68 -16.14 3.85
CA ASP A 720 18.98 -15.94 2.43
C ASP A 720 18.21 -16.93 1.53
N GLU A 721 16.96 -17.16 1.88
CA GLU A 721 16.04 -18.06 1.18
C GLU A 721 15.59 -17.45 -0.13
N GLU A 722 15.49 -18.26 -1.20
CA GLU A 722 14.84 -17.84 -2.44
C GLU A 722 13.34 -17.90 -2.27
N VAL A 723 12.67 -16.75 -2.34
CA VAL A 723 11.23 -16.63 -2.18
C VAL A 723 10.60 -16.21 -3.49
N ARG A 724 9.83 -17.12 -4.12
CA ARG A 724 9.01 -16.81 -5.28
C ARG A 724 7.58 -16.58 -4.85
N ASN A 725 7.17 -15.31 -4.96
CA ASN A 725 5.90 -14.83 -4.43
C ASN A 725 4.74 -15.21 -5.35
N SER A 726 3.87 -16.12 -4.91
CA SER A 726 2.70 -16.59 -5.68
C SER A 726 1.70 -15.50 -6.04
N VAL A 727 1.71 -14.38 -5.31
CA VAL A 727 0.82 -13.24 -5.55
C VAL A 727 1.37 -12.30 -6.63
N SER A 728 2.69 -12.36 -6.89
CA SER A 728 3.35 -11.59 -7.92
C SER A 728 3.07 -12.13 -9.33
N PHE A 729 2.89 -11.25 -10.30
CA PHE A 729 2.96 -11.59 -11.73
C PHE A 729 4.34 -12.11 -12.12
N LEU A 730 5.38 -11.58 -11.47
CA LEU A 730 6.78 -11.91 -11.76
C LEU A 730 7.29 -13.11 -10.97
N ARG A 731 6.41 -14.00 -10.43
CA ARG A 731 6.82 -15.15 -9.60
C ARG A 731 7.95 -15.98 -10.22
N ASN A 732 7.93 -16.16 -11.54
CA ASN A 732 8.93 -16.93 -12.27
C ASN A 732 10.09 -16.09 -12.81
N PHE A 733 9.99 -14.74 -12.76
CA PHE A 733 10.98 -13.82 -13.33
C PHE A 733 11.80 -13.07 -12.29
N ALA A 734 11.24 -12.83 -11.11
CA ALA A 734 11.86 -12.03 -10.07
C ALA A 734 11.47 -12.58 -8.69
N PRO A 735 12.38 -13.26 -7.98
CA PRO A 735 12.17 -13.61 -6.58
C PRO A 735 12.17 -12.35 -5.72
N GLU A 736 11.65 -12.46 -4.49
CA GLU A 736 11.74 -11.41 -3.47
C GLU A 736 13.22 -11.17 -3.06
N PRO A 737 13.53 -10.00 -2.50
CA PRO A 737 14.91 -9.66 -2.11
C PRO A 737 15.57 -10.72 -1.20
N GLY A 738 16.83 -11.01 -1.45
CA GLY A 738 17.67 -11.83 -0.59
C GLY A 738 17.92 -11.18 0.77
N ARG A 739 18.91 -11.68 1.52
CA ARG A 739 19.29 -11.16 2.82
C ARG A 739 19.60 -9.68 2.77
N SER A 740 18.99 -8.90 3.68
CA SER A 740 19.27 -7.47 3.81
C SER A 740 19.34 -7.03 5.28
N PHE A 741 20.11 -5.96 5.51
CA PHE A 741 20.16 -5.27 6.78
C PHE A 741 19.83 -3.79 6.55
N VAL A 742 18.84 -3.29 7.27
CA VAL A 742 18.48 -1.87 7.25
C VAL A 742 18.89 -1.24 8.57
N PHE A 743 19.71 -0.20 8.50
CA PHE A 743 20.09 0.62 9.64
C PHE A 743 19.43 1.99 9.53
N GLY A 744 18.89 2.48 10.62
CA GLY A 744 18.23 3.77 10.62
C GLY A 744 18.46 4.59 11.87
N LEU A 745 18.41 5.91 11.66
CA LEU A 745 18.54 6.93 12.67
C LEU A 745 17.36 7.90 12.52
N ARG A 746 16.67 8.20 13.62
CA ARG A 746 15.64 9.26 13.67
C ARG A 746 15.88 10.18 14.84
N ALA A 747 15.94 11.47 14.57
CA ALA A 747 15.93 12.52 15.58
C ALA A 747 14.56 13.20 15.58
N SER A 748 14.00 13.50 16.76
CA SER A 748 12.77 14.27 16.94
C SER A 748 12.96 15.33 18.00
N PHE A 749 12.39 16.54 17.80
CA PHE A 749 12.58 17.72 18.66
C PHE A 749 11.27 18.48 18.88
#